data_ee0bbf1113aa348ceecd77342fd1ffcf
#
_entry.id   ee0bbf1113aa348ceecd77342fd1ffcf
#
_cell.length_a   1.000
_cell.length_b   1.000
_cell.length_c   1.000
_cell.angle_alpha   90.00
_cell.angle_beta   90.00
_cell.angle_gamma   90.00
#
_symmetry.space_group_name_H-M   'P 1'
#
loop_
_entity.id
_entity.type
_entity.pdbx_description
1 polymer ?
#
loop_
_entity_poly.entity_id
_entity_poly.type
_entity_poly.pdbx_seq_one_letter_code
_entity_poly.pdbx_strand_id
1 'polypeptide(L)'
;VPGGRRRPDPGPAAPLLTHDDDDDATAIVPTSGPRTAGGGPRRPAPGGRGRKKKVSPWRRVRRISYVVLGLMLLGPFVAFVIGWFVFPVPSSQDVKLTQVATFTFEGGQPLATVREESVNRVAVTLDKVPKHVQQAVLSAEDRSFFSNPGFDFMGVGRAVYNQLIGRAGGGSTITQQYIKVSTGDDEVSLWRKYKEVVLAVKISKEKTKDEILENYLNTIYFGRGAYGIQAAAKAYFNKNVEELSVSEGAMIAGIIQSPSRWDPVKNREKSEERWDFVLDGMVEMGVLPAADRAAQTFPQYLDAPQKTDDVGMPGDDRRHIYERAVEELEKHGISADVINTRGVTVTTTVQEPLQREAADVVEKQKAKQPDNLRYGLVSIDPKTGAVLSYYGGKEGLALDYAGEAFRQPGSSFKPFVLAAALENIDGFGLGTQRDGTGPRAFTGRPGLVRNVEGVSCDMCGAEKAMTESINTWFYQLGIDAGPANVAKAAYQAGIPDGSLKTPTGGIALGDKEVHPIDMASAYATLAAEGVYHEPYIVSKVEAADGEILYQHENTAGQQTMPKQVARNVIQAMLGVAPKKHYDLPGRTVAAKTGTAQLEGSAKDNRDAWFVGFTPAKATAVWVGTDRSDPIRDSRGNPIFGSGLPGQIWHEFMKSATKNDLPEQFSTFVPMGTPPSDESLSTSETESPDEDDDENSDSDEDRDGDSRSSSDDDNGSSRDDSGSNRSDDDNGNNSRSNRSSGSSDQPTSLDTQDSGTSGTSGSSSRGQSDRSAVDRTSDSGPVG
;
A
#
# COMPACT_ATOMS: atom_id res chain seq x y z
N VAL A 1 51.86 25.84 12.56
CA VAL A 1 52.91 25.78 11.52
C VAL A 1 53.13 24.32 11.15
N PRO A 2 53.38 23.95 9.91
CA PRO A 2 52.39 23.45 8.96
C PRO A 2 52.73 22.04 8.49
N GLY A 3 51.80 21.47 7.73
CA GLY A 3 52.27 20.71 6.60
C GLY A 3 51.91 19.26 6.54
N GLY A 4 51.35 18.87 5.43
CA GLY A 4 51.49 17.54 4.91
C GLY A 4 50.23 16.91 4.30
N ARG A 5 49.85 17.38 3.11
CA ARG A 5 48.94 16.61 2.22
C ARG A 5 49.65 15.33 1.78
N ARG A 6 49.02 14.21 1.96
CA ARG A 6 49.32 12.99 1.19
C ARG A 6 48.08 12.58 0.41
N ARG A 7 48.25 12.43 -0.89
CA ARG A 7 47.32 11.75 -1.80
C ARG A 7 47.41 10.24 -1.57
N PRO A 8 46.34 9.46 -1.71
CA PRO A 8 46.44 8.01 -1.84
C PRO A 8 46.67 7.62 -3.31
N ASP A 9 47.57 6.62 -3.47
CA ASP A 9 47.92 5.96 -4.72
C ASP A 9 46.80 5.07 -5.23
N PRO A 10 46.78 4.76 -6.55
CA PRO A 10 45.80 3.88 -7.17
C PRO A 10 46.13 2.43 -6.97
N GLY A 11 45.17 1.60 -6.56
CA GLY A 11 45.23 0.16 -6.47
C GLY A 11 45.16 -0.52 -7.85
N PRO A 12 45.52 -1.80 -7.92
CA PRO A 12 45.87 -2.48 -9.16
C PRO A 12 44.67 -3.00 -9.96
N ALA A 13 44.88 -3.03 -11.28
CA ALA A 13 43.96 -3.53 -12.29
C ALA A 13 43.69 -5.04 -12.16
N ALA A 14 42.47 -5.45 -12.38
CA ALA A 14 42.06 -6.85 -12.54
C ALA A 14 42.32 -7.34 -13.97
N PRO A 15 42.62 -8.64 -14.17
CA PRO A 15 43.00 -9.19 -15.47
C PRO A 15 41.79 -9.55 -16.35
N LEU A 16 41.95 -9.30 -17.63
CA LEU A 16 41.13 -9.80 -18.73
C LEU A 16 41.15 -11.32 -18.77
N LEU A 17 40.02 -11.97 -18.74
CA LEU A 17 39.82 -13.36 -19.12
C LEU A 17 39.52 -13.42 -20.62
N THR A 18 40.45 -14.02 -21.38
CA THR A 18 40.24 -14.54 -22.72
C THR A 18 39.47 -15.84 -22.64
N HIS A 19 38.43 -15.98 -23.41
CA HIS A 19 37.79 -17.25 -23.69
C HIS A 19 38.24 -17.72 -25.06
N ASP A 20 39.01 -18.83 -25.07
CA ASP A 20 39.18 -19.74 -26.18
C ASP A 20 37.99 -20.70 -26.20
N ASP A 21 37.39 -20.87 -27.34
CA ASP A 21 36.60 -22.06 -27.66
C ASP A 21 37.10 -22.68 -28.95
N ASP A 22 37.78 -23.77 -28.76
CA ASP A 22 38.05 -24.83 -29.75
C ASP A 22 36.78 -25.64 -30.01
N ASP A 23 36.59 -26.02 -31.29
CA ASP A 23 36.09 -27.34 -31.73
C ASP A 23 36.07 -27.36 -33.25
N ASP A 24 37.11 -27.99 -33.86
CA ASP A 24 37.22 -29.36 -34.33
C ASP A 24 36.23 -29.77 -35.45
N ALA A 25 36.79 -29.95 -36.67
CA ALA A 25 36.65 -31.18 -37.41
C ALA A 25 37.28 -31.12 -38.83
N THR A 26 38.39 -31.82 -38.94
CA THR A 26 38.82 -32.77 -40.01
C THR A 26 38.88 -32.30 -41.48
N ALA A 27 40.05 -32.06 -41.96
CA ALA A 27 40.95 -32.94 -42.77
C ALA A 27 40.41 -33.32 -44.15
N ILE A 28 41.15 -32.97 -45.19
CA ILE A 28 41.89 -33.88 -46.07
C ILE A 28 42.69 -33.07 -47.13
N VAL A 29 44.02 -33.24 -47.12
CA VAL A 29 44.93 -32.97 -48.22
C VAL A 29 45.07 -34.26 -49.01
N PRO A 30 45.28 -34.24 -50.35
CA PRO A 30 46.63 -34.50 -50.81
C PRO A 30 47.09 -33.76 -52.07
N THR A 31 48.31 -33.32 -52.02
CA THR A 31 49.55 -33.61 -52.77
C THR A 31 49.57 -33.57 -54.29
N SER A 32 50.56 -32.78 -54.69
CA SER A 32 51.61 -32.99 -55.74
C SER A 32 51.32 -32.90 -57.25
N GLY A 33 52.09 -31.99 -57.83
CA GLY A 33 52.36 -31.68 -59.18
C GLY A 33 52.93 -32.87 -60.11
N PRO A 34 53.65 -32.71 -61.19
CA PRO A 34 54.21 -31.50 -61.81
C PRO A 34 54.16 -31.50 -63.38
N ARG A 35 54.55 -30.36 -63.95
CA ARG A 35 55.19 -30.13 -65.29
C ARG A 35 54.70 -30.85 -66.55
N THR A 36 54.41 -30.08 -67.60
CA THR A 36 55.30 -30.02 -68.81
C THR A 36 54.77 -28.96 -69.82
N ALA A 37 55.74 -28.53 -70.61
CA ALA A 37 55.81 -27.46 -71.58
C ALA A 37 55.01 -27.70 -72.90
N GLY A 38 54.79 -26.59 -73.62
CA GLY A 38 54.76 -26.71 -75.08
C GLY A 38 53.83 -25.71 -75.79
N GLY A 39 54.44 -24.75 -76.52
CA GLY A 39 54.03 -24.32 -77.84
C GLY A 39 53.02 -23.16 -77.98
N GLY A 40 53.47 -21.98 -78.38
CA GLY A 40 52.64 -20.93 -78.99
C GLY A 40 52.27 -21.25 -80.45
N PRO A 41 51.59 -20.46 -81.24
CA PRO A 41 51.78 -19.01 -81.38
C PRO A 41 50.55 -18.13 -81.74
N ARG A 42 50.75 -16.82 -81.54
CA ARG A 42 50.21 -15.64 -82.31
C ARG A 42 48.73 -15.34 -82.49
N ARG A 43 48.29 -14.20 -81.80
CA ARG A 43 47.58 -12.99 -82.25
C ARG A 43 46.31 -13.09 -83.14
N PRO A 44 45.24 -12.22 -82.92
CA PRO A 44 45.28 -10.74 -82.71
C PRO A 44 44.32 -10.17 -81.67
N ALA A 45 44.59 -8.94 -81.20
CA ALA A 45 43.68 -7.99 -80.58
C ALA A 45 42.74 -7.34 -81.64
N PRO A 46 41.65 -6.66 -81.33
CA PRO A 46 41.42 -5.72 -80.21
C PRO A 46 39.99 -5.74 -79.64
N GLY A 47 39.83 -5.16 -78.52
CA GLY A 47 38.50 -4.84 -77.96
C GLY A 47 38.61 -4.17 -76.62
N GLY A 48 38.59 -2.84 -76.62
CA GLY A 48 38.61 -2.05 -75.42
C GLY A 48 37.38 -2.28 -74.53
N ARG A 49 37.58 -2.91 -73.37
CA ARG A 49 36.61 -2.91 -72.30
C ARG A 49 36.94 -1.84 -71.27
N GLY A 50 36.11 -0.83 -71.18
CA GLY A 50 36.24 0.26 -70.23
C GLY A 50 36.44 -0.24 -68.79
N ARG A 51 37.53 0.19 -68.18
CA ARG A 51 37.84 0.02 -66.77
C ARG A 51 36.74 0.74 -65.95
N LYS A 52 35.78 -0.02 -65.40
CA LYS A 52 34.89 0.49 -64.34
C LYS A 52 35.79 0.97 -63.22
N LYS A 53 35.89 2.29 -62.99
CA LYS A 53 36.58 2.88 -61.86
C LYS A 53 35.93 2.34 -60.59
N LYS A 54 36.63 1.52 -59.80
CA LYS A 54 36.22 1.08 -58.45
C LYS A 54 36.07 2.35 -57.62
N VAL A 55 34.86 2.72 -57.32
CA VAL A 55 34.54 3.86 -56.41
C VAL A 55 35.10 3.49 -55.06
N SER A 56 36.06 4.29 -54.56
CA SER A 56 36.67 4.14 -53.24
C SER A 56 35.61 3.93 -52.16
N PRO A 57 35.74 2.92 -51.29
CA PRO A 57 34.78 2.66 -50.20
C PRO A 57 34.55 3.93 -49.34
N TRP A 58 35.53 4.78 -49.19
CA TRP A 58 35.46 6.09 -48.50
C TRP A 58 34.45 7.05 -49.13
N ARG A 59 34.28 7.04 -50.46
CA ARG A 59 33.26 7.87 -51.12
C ARG A 59 31.85 7.34 -50.89
N ARG A 60 31.67 6.04 -50.72
CA ARG A 60 30.38 5.44 -50.33
C ARG A 60 30.04 5.78 -48.89
N VAL A 61 30.98 5.59 -47.97
CA VAL A 61 30.81 5.96 -46.54
C VAL A 61 30.43 7.45 -46.40
N ARG A 62 31.21 8.34 -47.09
CA ARG A 62 30.92 9.78 -47.03
C ARG A 62 29.56 10.17 -47.64
N ARG A 63 29.08 9.49 -48.71
CA ARG A 63 27.74 9.70 -49.25
C ARG A 63 26.65 9.17 -48.31
N ILE A 64 26.85 8.02 -47.71
CA ILE A 64 25.95 7.47 -46.70
C ILE A 64 25.91 8.40 -45.47
N SER A 65 27.06 8.88 -45.00
CA SER A 65 27.11 9.85 -43.90
C SER A 65 26.37 11.15 -44.21
N TYR A 66 26.45 11.67 -45.43
CA TYR A 66 25.68 12.86 -45.84
C TYR A 66 24.19 12.59 -45.94
N VAL A 67 23.76 11.39 -46.41
CA VAL A 67 22.36 10.98 -46.43
C VAL A 67 21.83 10.80 -45.02
N VAL A 68 22.61 10.13 -44.16
CA VAL A 68 22.25 9.94 -42.74
C VAL A 68 22.14 11.30 -42.02
N LEU A 69 23.14 12.17 -42.25
CA LEU A 69 23.10 13.54 -41.68
C LEU A 69 21.92 14.34 -42.20
N GLY A 70 21.63 14.23 -43.52
CA GLY A 70 20.46 14.86 -44.14
C GLY A 70 19.15 14.33 -43.57
N LEU A 71 19.01 13.01 -43.38
CA LEU A 71 17.86 12.39 -42.73
C LEU A 71 17.76 12.77 -41.24
N MET A 72 18.89 12.91 -40.56
CA MET A 72 18.92 13.32 -39.16
C MET A 72 18.48 14.78 -38.97
N LEU A 73 18.80 15.67 -39.93
CA LEU A 73 18.46 17.09 -39.87
C LEU A 73 17.08 17.40 -40.47
N LEU A 74 16.72 16.78 -41.59
CA LEU A 74 15.45 17.02 -42.31
C LEU A 74 14.33 16.07 -41.89
N GLY A 75 14.66 14.84 -41.41
CA GLY A 75 13.71 13.84 -41.03
C GLY A 75 12.70 14.32 -39.95
N PRO A 76 13.16 14.90 -38.85
CA PRO A 76 12.26 15.46 -37.82
C PRO A 76 11.35 16.57 -38.36
N PHE A 77 11.89 17.44 -39.24
CA PHE A 77 11.10 18.51 -39.85
C PHE A 77 10.03 17.96 -40.78
N VAL A 78 10.36 17.01 -41.65
CA VAL A 78 9.41 16.34 -42.54
C VAL A 78 8.33 15.59 -41.74
N ALA A 79 8.74 14.87 -40.69
CA ALA A 79 7.85 14.21 -39.77
C ALA A 79 6.89 15.23 -39.11
N PHE A 80 7.41 16.36 -38.62
CA PHE A 80 6.58 17.42 -38.02
C PHE A 80 5.55 17.99 -39.01
N VAL A 81 5.95 18.22 -40.26
CA VAL A 81 5.02 18.71 -41.32
C VAL A 81 3.95 17.66 -41.63
N ILE A 82 4.30 16.39 -41.72
CA ILE A 82 3.32 15.32 -41.90
C ILE A 82 2.36 15.27 -40.70
N GLY A 83 2.86 15.25 -39.46
CA GLY A 83 2.04 15.26 -38.25
C GLY A 83 1.11 16.47 -38.15
N TRP A 84 1.56 17.63 -38.62
CA TRP A 84 0.74 18.86 -38.69
C TRP A 84 -0.56 18.68 -39.50
N PHE A 85 -0.52 17.95 -40.61
CA PHE A 85 -1.68 17.70 -41.45
C PHE A 85 -2.48 16.47 -40.99
N VAL A 86 -1.84 15.50 -40.36
CA VAL A 86 -2.47 14.25 -39.97
C VAL A 86 -3.21 14.37 -38.62
N PHE A 87 -2.67 15.12 -37.65
CA PHE A 87 -3.27 15.20 -36.32
C PHE A 87 -4.32 16.36 -36.26
N PRO A 88 -5.60 16.06 -36.02
CA PRO A 88 -6.58 17.11 -35.71
C PRO A 88 -6.30 17.71 -34.34
N VAL A 89 -6.57 19.01 -34.19
CA VAL A 89 -6.52 19.66 -32.85
C VAL A 89 -7.77 19.26 -32.12
N PRO A 90 -7.66 18.79 -30.88
CA PRO A 90 -8.81 18.49 -30.03
C PRO A 90 -9.62 19.77 -29.81
N SER A 91 -10.90 19.78 -30.16
CA SER A 91 -11.81 20.84 -29.78
C SER A 91 -12.22 20.73 -28.31
N SER A 92 -12.68 21.83 -27.70
CA SER A 92 -13.24 21.77 -26.34
C SER A 92 -14.54 20.92 -26.29
N GLN A 93 -15.11 20.56 -27.44
CA GLN A 93 -16.24 19.65 -27.55
C GLN A 93 -15.81 18.19 -27.79
N ASP A 94 -14.55 17.97 -28.21
CA ASP A 94 -13.96 16.64 -28.39
C ASP A 94 -13.33 16.10 -27.06
N VAL A 95 -13.43 16.83 -25.97
CA VAL A 95 -13.21 16.24 -24.65
C VAL A 95 -14.21 15.10 -24.55
N LYS A 96 -13.74 13.89 -24.84
CA LYS A 96 -14.55 12.66 -24.80
C LYS A 96 -15.40 12.73 -23.56
N LEU A 97 -16.72 12.67 -23.75
CA LEU A 97 -17.67 12.58 -22.65
C LEU A 97 -17.09 11.61 -21.64
N THR A 98 -16.87 12.06 -20.44
CA THR A 98 -16.29 11.27 -19.34
C THR A 98 -17.06 9.98 -19.26
N GLN A 99 -16.39 8.88 -19.55
CA GLN A 99 -17.01 7.57 -19.50
C GLN A 99 -17.01 7.11 -18.06
N VAL A 100 -18.01 6.33 -17.68
CA VAL A 100 -18.13 5.77 -16.33
C VAL A 100 -16.98 4.80 -16.09
N ALA A 101 -16.13 5.08 -15.11
CA ALA A 101 -15.14 4.11 -14.64
C ALA A 101 -15.77 3.24 -13.55
N THR A 102 -15.63 1.94 -13.68
CA THR A 102 -16.19 0.98 -12.72
C THR A 102 -15.08 0.20 -12.05
N PHE A 103 -15.06 0.19 -10.73
CA PHE A 103 -14.22 -0.68 -9.93
C PHE A 103 -15.06 -1.86 -9.45
N THR A 104 -14.51 -3.05 -9.55
CA THR A 104 -15.18 -4.29 -9.18
C THR A 104 -14.36 -5.09 -8.19
N PHE A 105 -15.02 -5.85 -7.36
CA PHE A 105 -14.42 -6.94 -6.61
C PHE A 105 -13.92 -8.05 -7.54
N GLU A 106 -13.10 -8.97 -7.05
CA GLU A 106 -12.84 -10.25 -7.70
C GLU A 106 -14.18 -10.93 -8.02
N GLY A 107 -14.40 -11.31 -9.26
CA GLY A 107 -15.70 -11.88 -9.69
C GLY A 107 -16.72 -10.87 -10.22
N GLY A 108 -16.37 -9.59 -10.31
CA GLY A 108 -17.11 -8.59 -11.07
C GLY A 108 -18.26 -7.88 -10.35
N GLN A 109 -18.47 -8.13 -9.05
CA GLN A 109 -19.46 -7.37 -8.27
C GLN A 109 -19.01 -5.90 -8.12
N PRO A 110 -19.95 -4.92 -8.17
CA PRO A 110 -19.59 -3.51 -8.08
C PRO A 110 -18.95 -3.14 -6.73
N LEU A 111 -17.80 -2.47 -6.79
CA LEU A 111 -17.11 -1.91 -5.63
C LEU A 111 -17.33 -0.40 -5.56
N ALA A 112 -17.01 0.30 -6.65
CA ALA A 112 -17.16 1.74 -6.79
C ALA A 112 -17.46 2.10 -8.25
N THR A 113 -18.17 3.21 -8.47
CA THR A 113 -18.45 3.73 -9.79
C THR A 113 -18.11 5.20 -9.83
N VAL A 114 -17.19 5.58 -10.71
CA VAL A 114 -16.82 6.98 -10.90
C VAL A 114 -17.60 7.52 -12.10
N ARG A 115 -18.49 8.48 -11.85
CA ARG A 115 -19.30 9.15 -12.86
C ARG A 115 -18.91 10.62 -12.96
N GLU A 116 -19.18 11.24 -14.09
CA GLU A 116 -18.93 12.67 -14.28
C GLU A 116 -19.68 13.55 -13.28
N GLU A 117 -20.85 13.12 -12.83
CA GLU A 117 -21.66 13.82 -11.81
C GLU A 117 -21.02 13.77 -10.41
N SER A 118 -20.18 12.77 -10.15
CA SER A 118 -19.35 12.69 -8.93
C SER A 118 -18.02 13.43 -9.08
N VAL A 119 -17.66 13.83 -10.30
CA VAL A 119 -16.53 14.69 -10.59
C VAL A 119 -17.01 16.13 -10.45
N ASN A 120 -16.68 16.77 -9.35
CA ASN A 120 -17.01 18.16 -9.03
C ASN A 120 -16.32 19.09 -10.04
N ARG A 121 -16.82 19.15 -11.30
CA ARG A 121 -16.36 20.07 -12.35
C ARG A 121 -17.26 21.30 -12.38
N VAL A 122 -16.80 22.35 -11.77
CA VAL A 122 -17.38 23.68 -11.99
C VAL A 122 -16.37 24.45 -12.81
N ALA A 123 -16.62 24.56 -14.11
CA ALA A 123 -15.77 25.38 -14.99
C ALA A 123 -15.87 26.83 -14.58
N VAL A 124 -14.73 27.48 -14.47
CA VAL A 124 -14.60 28.92 -14.18
C VAL A 124 -13.83 29.61 -15.29
N THR A 125 -14.21 30.82 -15.59
CA THR A 125 -13.45 31.67 -16.54
C THR A 125 -12.14 32.13 -15.87
N LEU A 126 -11.11 32.35 -16.67
CA LEU A 126 -9.76 32.69 -16.16
C LEU A 126 -9.73 34.00 -15.33
N ASP A 127 -10.65 34.93 -15.61
CA ASP A 127 -10.78 36.18 -14.86
C ASP A 127 -11.24 35.96 -13.41
N LYS A 128 -11.94 34.87 -13.13
CA LYS A 128 -12.32 34.47 -11.77
C LYS A 128 -11.20 33.81 -10.98
N VAL A 129 -10.21 33.25 -11.66
CA VAL A 129 -9.05 32.68 -10.97
C VAL A 129 -8.09 33.80 -10.59
N PRO A 130 -7.81 34.05 -9.31
CA PRO A 130 -6.91 35.10 -8.87
C PRO A 130 -5.55 35.01 -9.55
N LYS A 131 -4.97 36.16 -9.92
CA LYS A 131 -3.66 36.20 -10.63
C LYS A 131 -2.55 35.47 -9.88
N HIS A 132 -2.52 35.56 -8.54
CA HIS A 132 -1.52 34.86 -7.75
C HIS A 132 -1.72 33.31 -7.79
N VAL A 133 -2.94 32.81 -7.94
CA VAL A 133 -3.21 31.38 -8.11
C VAL A 133 -2.74 30.91 -9.49
N GLN A 134 -3.06 31.69 -10.57
CA GLN A 134 -2.52 31.42 -11.91
C GLN A 134 -0.99 31.35 -11.88
N GLN A 135 -0.34 32.33 -11.22
CA GLN A 135 1.11 32.41 -11.10
C GLN A 135 1.72 31.28 -10.27
N ALA A 136 1.02 30.81 -9.24
CA ALA A 136 1.43 29.63 -8.46
C ALA A 136 1.47 28.37 -9.34
N VAL A 137 0.44 28.14 -10.15
CA VAL A 137 0.40 27.00 -11.10
C VAL A 137 1.51 27.13 -12.15
N LEU A 138 1.73 28.31 -12.70
CA LEU A 138 2.84 28.55 -13.64
C LEU A 138 4.21 28.32 -12.98
N SER A 139 4.37 28.72 -11.74
CA SER A 139 5.59 28.47 -10.95
C SER A 139 5.86 27.00 -10.74
N ALA A 140 4.79 26.22 -10.47
CA ALA A 140 4.87 24.79 -10.25
C ALA A 140 5.23 24.01 -11.51
N GLU A 141 4.59 24.34 -12.66
CA GLU A 141 4.53 23.48 -13.83
C GLU A 141 5.26 24.04 -15.07
N ASP A 142 5.16 25.34 -15.36
CA ASP A 142 5.75 25.93 -16.57
C ASP A 142 6.01 27.43 -16.44
N ARG A 143 7.15 27.78 -15.86
CA ARG A 143 7.58 29.19 -15.67
C ARG A 143 7.77 29.95 -16.98
N SER A 144 7.93 29.23 -18.10
CA SER A 144 8.11 29.80 -19.44
C SER A 144 6.83 29.87 -20.27
N PHE A 145 5.68 29.48 -19.70
CA PHE A 145 4.43 29.28 -20.41
C PHE A 145 4.07 30.42 -21.39
N PHE A 146 4.10 31.68 -20.95
CA PHE A 146 3.73 32.79 -21.80
C PHE A 146 4.78 33.14 -22.87
N SER A 147 6.02 32.67 -22.73
CA SER A 147 7.12 32.94 -23.66
C SER A 147 7.44 31.76 -24.59
N ASN A 148 7.03 30.54 -24.25
CA ASN A 148 7.30 29.35 -25.08
C ASN A 148 6.27 29.19 -26.21
N PRO A 149 6.65 28.58 -27.36
CA PRO A 149 5.76 28.35 -28.51
C PRO A 149 4.84 27.10 -28.34
N GLY A 150 4.54 26.69 -27.10
CA GLY A 150 3.76 25.50 -26.79
C GLY A 150 4.62 24.32 -26.30
N PHE A 151 5.93 24.37 -26.48
CA PHE A 151 6.86 23.41 -25.89
C PHE A 151 8.20 24.09 -25.54
N ASP A 152 8.90 23.56 -24.55
CA ASP A 152 10.19 24.08 -24.09
C ASP A 152 11.33 23.18 -24.58
N PHE A 153 12.03 23.63 -25.64
CA PHE A 153 13.22 22.92 -26.16
C PHE A 153 14.34 22.76 -25.11
N MET A 154 14.55 23.78 -24.28
CA MET A 154 15.58 23.74 -23.25
C MET A 154 15.15 22.83 -22.09
N GLY A 155 13.87 22.82 -21.74
CA GLY A 155 13.27 21.90 -20.76
C GLY A 155 13.38 20.44 -21.18
N VAL A 156 13.09 20.13 -22.43
CA VAL A 156 13.27 18.77 -22.98
C VAL A 156 14.76 18.36 -22.91
N GLY A 157 15.68 19.23 -23.32
CA GLY A 157 17.12 18.95 -23.21
C GLY A 157 17.57 18.73 -21.77
N ARG A 158 17.07 19.54 -20.83
CA ARG A 158 17.30 19.40 -19.39
C ARG A 158 16.70 18.11 -18.83
N ALA A 159 15.49 17.73 -19.24
CA ALA A 159 14.84 16.50 -18.81
C ALA A 159 15.62 15.25 -19.26
N VAL A 160 16.08 15.23 -20.53
CA VAL A 160 16.94 14.14 -21.03
C VAL A 160 18.26 14.09 -20.27
N TYR A 161 18.88 15.22 -20.01
CA TYR A 161 20.12 15.28 -19.22
C TYR A 161 19.89 14.80 -17.79
N ASN A 162 18.81 15.24 -17.14
CA ASN A 162 18.46 14.81 -15.78
C ASN A 162 18.19 13.30 -15.70
N GLN A 163 17.51 12.74 -16.69
CA GLN A 163 17.26 11.30 -16.79
C GLN A 163 18.55 10.50 -16.95
N LEU A 164 19.51 11.00 -17.74
CA LEU A 164 20.82 10.36 -17.89
C LEU A 164 21.67 10.35 -16.62
N ILE A 165 21.46 11.33 -15.72
CA ILE A 165 22.15 11.43 -14.42
C ILE A 165 21.32 10.94 -13.24
N GLY A 166 20.18 10.26 -13.49
CA GLY A 166 19.32 9.69 -12.45
C GLY A 166 18.57 10.71 -11.60
N ARG A 167 18.36 11.95 -12.09
CA ARG A 167 17.57 12.98 -11.43
C ARG A 167 16.17 13.04 -12.04
N ALA A 168 15.16 13.09 -11.20
CA ALA A 168 13.80 13.40 -11.63
C ALA A 168 13.74 14.85 -12.15
N GLY A 169 13.13 15.05 -13.33
CA GLY A 169 12.96 16.38 -13.92
C GLY A 169 11.78 16.40 -14.87
N GLY A 170 10.75 17.18 -14.55
CA GLY A 170 9.63 17.48 -15.44
C GLY A 170 10.09 18.40 -16.57
N GLY A 171 9.80 18.04 -17.81
CA GLY A 171 10.11 18.84 -19.02
C GLY A 171 8.91 19.07 -19.91
N SER A 172 7.67 18.76 -19.47
CA SER A 172 6.44 18.97 -20.23
C SER A 172 5.83 20.33 -19.88
N THR A 173 5.42 21.09 -20.91
CA THR A 173 4.75 22.36 -20.72
C THR A 173 3.28 22.16 -20.35
N ILE A 174 2.63 23.20 -19.79
CA ILE A 174 1.19 23.24 -19.55
C ILE A 174 0.41 22.89 -20.82
N THR A 175 0.83 23.41 -21.99
CA THR A 175 0.19 23.08 -23.26
C THR A 175 0.26 21.59 -23.60
N GLN A 176 1.40 20.94 -23.34
CA GLN A 176 1.57 19.50 -23.55
C GLN A 176 0.76 18.68 -22.56
N GLN A 177 0.70 19.11 -21.30
CA GLN A 177 -0.15 18.45 -20.30
C GLN A 177 -1.63 18.57 -20.63
N TYR A 178 -2.09 19.77 -21.05
CA TYR A 178 -3.47 19.95 -21.50
C TYR A 178 -3.82 19.05 -22.69
N ILE A 179 -2.91 18.88 -23.66
CA ILE A 179 -3.14 17.98 -24.80
C ILE A 179 -3.22 16.54 -24.35
N LYS A 180 -2.28 16.12 -23.47
CA LYS A 180 -2.30 14.78 -22.90
C LYS A 180 -3.67 14.47 -22.28
N VAL A 181 -4.14 15.36 -21.40
CA VAL A 181 -5.44 15.19 -20.73
C VAL A 181 -6.61 15.23 -21.73
N SER A 182 -6.57 16.15 -22.72
CA SER A 182 -7.64 16.31 -23.71
C SER A 182 -7.74 15.17 -24.70
N THR A 183 -6.63 14.49 -25.01
CA THR A 183 -6.62 13.38 -25.98
C THR A 183 -6.81 12.02 -25.35
N GLY A 184 -6.67 11.90 -24.03
CA GLY A 184 -6.73 10.65 -23.30
C GLY A 184 -5.69 9.62 -23.77
N ASP A 185 -4.53 10.09 -24.32
CA ASP A 185 -3.49 9.24 -24.89
C ASP A 185 -2.35 9.13 -23.87
N ASP A 186 -2.36 8.06 -23.09
CA ASP A 186 -1.43 7.85 -21.96
C ASP A 186 -0.36 6.80 -22.24
N GLU A 187 -0.34 6.22 -23.44
CA GLU A 187 0.70 5.27 -23.81
C GLU A 187 2.10 5.89 -23.64
N VAL A 188 2.98 5.24 -22.89
CA VAL A 188 4.37 5.69 -22.73
C VAL A 188 5.17 5.34 -23.98
N SER A 189 4.95 6.07 -25.07
CA SER A 189 5.63 5.85 -26.33
C SER A 189 6.25 7.13 -26.90
N LEU A 190 7.34 6.96 -27.69
CA LEU A 190 7.95 8.07 -28.44
C LEU A 190 6.98 8.63 -29.49
N TRP A 191 6.05 7.80 -29.97
CA TRP A 191 5.02 8.21 -30.90
C TRP A 191 4.04 9.19 -30.26
N ARG A 192 3.55 8.88 -29.07
CA ARG A 192 2.73 9.80 -28.28
C ARG A 192 3.45 11.13 -28.05
N LYS A 193 4.72 11.08 -27.60
CA LYS A 193 5.50 12.32 -27.33
C LYS A 193 5.69 13.17 -28.57
N TYR A 194 5.86 12.56 -29.72
CA TYR A 194 5.88 13.25 -31.01
C TYR A 194 4.53 13.91 -31.32
N LYS A 195 3.41 13.19 -31.15
CA LYS A 195 2.05 13.69 -31.34
C LYS A 195 1.75 14.88 -30.43
N GLU A 196 2.11 14.77 -29.12
CA GLU A 196 1.99 15.86 -28.16
C GLU A 196 2.74 17.13 -28.61
N VAL A 197 3.98 17.01 -29.08
CA VAL A 197 4.76 18.17 -29.52
C VAL A 197 4.13 18.84 -30.74
N VAL A 198 3.69 18.05 -31.72
CA VAL A 198 3.03 18.60 -32.94
C VAL A 198 1.74 19.32 -32.57
N LEU A 199 0.90 18.71 -31.74
CA LEU A 199 -0.36 19.28 -31.28
C LEU A 199 -0.16 20.48 -30.38
N ALA A 200 0.88 20.50 -29.52
CA ALA A 200 1.19 21.63 -28.66
C ALA A 200 1.54 22.90 -29.47
N VAL A 201 2.32 22.75 -30.54
CA VAL A 201 2.62 23.88 -31.45
C VAL A 201 1.36 24.30 -32.23
N LYS A 202 0.53 23.34 -32.64
CA LYS A 202 -0.68 23.61 -33.41
C LYS A 202 -1.71 24.36 -32.57
N ILE A 203 -2.02 23.88 -31.36
CA ILE A 203 -2.97 24.52 -30.45
C ILE A 203 -2.51 25.91 -30.01
N SER A 204 -1.19 26.09 -29.80
CA SER A 204 -0.62 27.42 -29.45
C SER A 204 -0.71 28.45 -30.59
N LYS A 205 -1.05 28.02 -31.81
CA LYS A 205 -1.37 28.92 -32.92
C LYS A 205 -2.86 29.18 -33.09
N GLU A 206 -3.71 28.25 -32.67
CA GLU A 206 -5.14 28.31 -32.79
C GLU A 206 -5.83 28.95 -31.58
N LYS A 207 -5.23 28.82 -30.38
CA LYS A 207 -5.75 29.35 -29.12
C LYS A 207 -4.75 30.33 -28.49
N THR A 208 -5.26 31.31 -27.78
CA THR A 208 -4.45 32.19 -26.94
C THR A 208 -3.87 31.45 -25.73
N LYS A 209 -2.81 31.99 -25.15
CA LYS A 209 -2.22 31.43 -23.92
C LYS A 209 -3.22 31.45 -22.75
N ASP A 210 -4.04 32.48 -22.66
CA ASP A 210 -5.06 32.59 -21.63
C ASP A 210 -6.13 31.50 -21.78
N GLU A 211 -6.60 31.23 -23.00
CA GLU A 211 -7.54 30.12 -23.27
C GLU A 211 -6.94 28.75 -22.98
N ILE A 212 -5.65 28.55 -23.25
CA ILE A 212 -4.98 27.29 -22.93
C ILE A 212 -4.86 27.10 -21.40
N LEU A 213 -4.51 28.17 -20.67
CA LEU A 213 -4.43 28.15 -19.22
C LEU A 213 -5.79 27.92 -18.56
N GLU A 214 -6.85 28.58 -19.07
CA GLU A 214 -8.21 28.40 -18.61
C GLU A 214 -8.66 26.94 -18.78
N ASN A 215 -8.45 26.39 -19.97
CA ASN A 215 -8.80 25.00 -20.23
C ASN A 215 -7.99 24.03 -19.35
N TYR A 216 -6.71 24.28 -19.15
CA TYR A 216 -5.86 23.48 -18.27
C TYR A 216 -6.36 23.49 -16.82
N LEU A 217 -6.61 24.68 -16.26
CA LEU A 217 -7.10 24.85 -14.90
C LEU A 217 -8.48 24.24 -14.66
N ASN A 218 -9.30 24.13 -15.68
CA ASN A 218 -10.62 23.51 -15.60
C ASN A 218 -10.62 22.00 -15.85
N THR A 219 -9.47 21.41 -16.27
CA THR A 219 -9.45 20.04 -16.74
C THR A 219 -8.65 19.11 -15.86
N ILE A 220 -7.51 19.58 -15.31
CA ILE A 220 -6.58 18.70 -14.58
C ILE A 220 -7.12 18.24 -13.22
N TYR A 221 -6.62 17.10 -12.79
CA TYR A 221 -6.91 16.51 -11.49
C TYR A 221 -6.04 17.11 -10.39
N PHE A 222 -6.62 17.53 -9.29
CA PHE A 222 -5.97 18.13 -8.13
C PHE A 222 -5.98 17.26 -6.87
N GLY A 223 -6.41 16.00 -6.95
CA GLY A 223 -6.60 15.14 -5.78
C GLY A 223 -8.01 15.24 -5.18
N ARG A 224 -8.34 14.37 -4.24
CA ARG A 224 -9.62 14.34 -3.50
C ARG A 224 -10.86 14.31 -4.42
N GLY A 225 -10.76 13.70 -5.61
CA GLY A 225 -11.85 13.71 -6.60
C GLY A 225 -12.08 15.07 -7.28
N ALA A 226 -11.21 16.05 -7.09
CA ALA A 226 -11.36 17.41 -7.62
C ALA A 226 -10.75 17.55 -9.02
N TYR A 227 -11.59 17.69 -10.04
CA TYR A 227 -11.20 18.04 -11.40
C TYR A 227 -11.48 19.52 -11.66
N GLY A 228 -10.42 20.27 -11.94
CA GLY A 228 -10.45 21.72 -12.09
C GLY A 228 -10.24 22.46 -10.78
N ILE A 229 -9.74 23.69 -10.92
CA ILE A 229 -9.28 24.55 -9.81
C ILE A 229 -10.40 24.96 -8.85
N GLN A 230 -11.63 25.13 -9.33
CA GLN A 230 -12.79 25.46 -8.49
C GLN A 230 -13.14 24.29 -7.57
N ALA A 231 -13.11 23.07 -8.13
CA ALA A 231 -13.36 21.86 -7.36
C ALA A 231 -12.25 21.63 -6.31
N ALA A 232 -10.98 21.91 -6.68
CA ALA A 232 -9.85 21.87 -5.75
C ALA A 232 -10.01 22.86 -4.59
N ALA A 233 -10.40 24.12 -4.88
CA ALA A 233 -10.66 25.12 -3.84
C ALA A 233 -11.73 24.66 -2.83
N LYS A 234 -12.75 23.97 -3.31
CA LYS A 234 -13.80 23.36 -2.45
C LYS A 234 -13.26 22.19 -1.65
N ALA A 235 -12.53 21.27 -2.29
CA ALA A 235 -12.06 20.04 -1.66
C ALA A 235 -11.01 20.28 -0.56
N TYR A 236 -10.17 21.28 -0.72
CA TYR A 236 -9.09 21.57 0.24
C TYR A 236 -9.44 22.64 1.25
N PHE A 237 -10.26 23.65 0.88
CA PHE A 237 -10.49 24.83 1.70
C PHE A 237 -11.95 25.19 1.92
N ASN A 238 -12.90 24.51 1.28
CA ASN A 238 -14.32 24.88 1.24
C ASN A 238 -14.59 26.31 0.75
N LYS A 239 -13.75 26.80 -0.14
CA LYS A 239 -13.80 28.16 -0.70
C LYS A 239 -14.16 28.12 -2.18
N ASN A 240 -14.59 29.27 -2.73
CA ASN A 240 -14.59 29.45 -4.17
C ASN A 240 -13.15 29.84 -4.60
N VAL A 241 -12.83 29.61 -5.86
CA VAL A 241 -11.48 29.88 -6.39
C VAL A 241 -11.07 31.35 -6.22
N GLU A 242 -12.03 32.27 -6.33
CA GLU A 242 -11.82 33.72 -6.16
C GLU A 242 -11.35 34.09 -4.75
N GLU A 243 -11.61 33.24 -3.75
CA GLU A 243 -11.33 33.48 -2.33
C GLU A 243 -9.99 32.89 -1.88
N LEU A 244 -9.29 32.18 -2.79
CA LEU A 244 -8.00 31.56 -2.46
C LEU A 244 -6.93 32.63 -2.19
N SER A 245 -6.22 32.48 -1.08
CA SER A 245 -5.02 33.27 -0.76
C SER A 245 -3.78 32.79 -1.57
N VAL A 246 -2.70 33.55 -1.50
CA VAL A 246 -1.40 33.18 -2.12
C VAL A 246 -0.92 31.83 -1.60
N SER A 247 -1.00 31.62 -0.28
CA SER A 247 -0.57 30.39 0.37
C SER A 247 -1.40 29.18 -0.05
N GLU A 248 -2.72 29.32 -0.11
CA GLU A 248 -3.63 28.26 -0.52
C GLU A 248 -3.47 27.90 -2.00
N GLY A 249 -3.33 28.91 -2.86
CA GLY A 249 -3.03 28.69 -4.29
C GLY A 249 -1.69 28.00 -4.52
N ALA A 250 -0.67 28.32 -3.71
CA ALA A 250 0.64 27.67 -3.78
C ALA A 250 0.57 26.20 -3.31
N MET A 251 -0.23 25.89 -2.30
CA MET A 251 -0.43 24.51 -1.86
C MET A 251 -1.11 23.66 -2.93
N ILE A 252 -2.22 24.15 -3.49
CA ILE A 252 -2.92 23.44 -4.58
C ILE A 252 -1.98 23.25 -5.78
N ALA A 253 -1.23 24.28 -6.18
CA ALA A 253 -0.29 24.18 -7.29
C ALA A 253 0.86 23.19 -7.00
N GLY A 254 1.32 23.12 -5.77
CA GLY A 254 2.41 22.26 -5.34
C GLY A 254 2.11 20.76 -5.50
N ILE A 255 0.87 20.36 -5.32
CA ILE A 255 0.47 18.96 -5.37
C ILE A 255 0.11 18.45 -6.77
N ILE A 256 0.00 19.29 -7.80
CA ILE A 256 -0.45 18.93 -9.17
C ILE A 256 0.30 17.70 -9.72
N GLN A 257 1.60 17.61 -9.51
CA GLN A 257 2.43 16.53 -10.06
C GLN A 257 2.07 15.14 -9.52
N SER A 258 1.58 15.04 -8.28
CA SER A 258 1.17 13.78 -7.65
C SER A 258 0.11 14.04 -6.57
N PRO A 259 -1.12 14.39 -6.97
CA PRO A 259 -2.12 14.95 -6.06
C PRO A 259 -2.52 14.00 -4.93
N SER A 260 -2.67 12.70 -5.23
CA SER A 260 -3.07 11.71 -4.23
C SER A 260 -1.96 11.39 -3.21
N ARG A 261 -0.68 11.47 -3.63
CA ARG A 261 0.47 11.19 -2.75
C ARG A 261 0.90 12.38 -1.92
N TRP A 262 0.70 13.59 -2.47
CA TRP A 262 1.16 14.82 -1.85
C TRP A 262 0.01 15.59 -1.20
N ASP A 263 -1.14 14.93 -1.03
CA ASP A 263 -2.22 15.46 -0.20
C ASP A 263 -1.68 15.80 1.19
N PRO A 264 -1.93 17.02 1.72
CA PRO A 264 -1.36 17.45 2.99
C PRO A 264 -1.80 16.63 4.21
N VAL A 265 -2.91 15.90 4.13
CA VAL A 265 -3.33 14.94 5.18
C VAL A 265 -2.46 13.69 5.12
N LYS A 266 -2.16 13.21 3.92
CA LYS A 266 -1.39 11.98 3.70
C LYS A 266 0.12 12.20 3.85
N ASN A 267 0.63 13.32 3.36
CA ASN A 267 2.07 13.62 3.36
C ASN A 267 2.33 15.12 3.51
N ARG A 268 2.13 15.60 4.74
CA ARG A 268 2.30 17.03 5.08
C ARG A 268 3.69 17.55 4.74
N GLU A 269 4.75 16.81 5.08
CA GLU A 269 6.14 17.20 4.84
C GLU A 269 6.39 17.44 3.35
N LYS A 270 5.93 16.52 2.50
CA LYS A 270 6.09 16.66 1.05
C LYS A 270 5.22 17.77 0.45
N SER A 271 4.01 17.93 0.96
CA SER A 271 3.13 19.02 0.56
C SER A 271 3.75 20.38 0.89
N GLU A 272 4.34 20.51 2.08
CA GLU A 272 5.02 21.73 2.55
C GLU A 272 6.30 22.02 1.75
N GLU A 273 7.13 21.00 1.45
CA GLU A 273 8.29 21.11 0.55
C GLU A 273 7.88 21.61 -0.84
N ARG A 274 6.76 21.10 -1.38
CA ARG A 274 6.26 21.53 -2.67
C ARG A 274 5.66 22.93 -2.65
N TRP A 275 4.98 23.29 -1.59
CA TRP A 275 4.47 24.63 -1.35
C TRP A 275 5.61 25.67 -1.29
N ASP A 276 6.68 25.37 -0.56
CA ASP A 276 7.90 26.20 -0.54
C ASP A 276 8.50 26.37 -1.94
N PHE A 277 8.63 25.28 -2.70
CA PHE A 277 9.11 25.28 -4.08
C PHE A 277 8.30 26.22 -4.98
N VAL A 278 6.96 26.21 -4.84
CA VAL A 278 6.08 27.07 -5.63
C VAL A 278 6.26 28.54 -5.28
N LEU A 279 6.27 28.88 -4.00
CA LEU A 279 6.42 30.25 -3.54
C LEU A 279 7.80 30.84 -3.89
N ASP A 280 8.86 30.04 -3.74
CA ASP A 280 10.21 30.43 -4.12
C ASP A 280 10.31 30.68 -5.63
N GLY A 281 9.67 29.85 -6.43
CA GLY A 281 9.54 30.02 -7.87
C GLY A 281 8.76 31.29 -8.25
N MET A 282 7.71 31.63 -7.50
CA MET A 282 6.98 32.89 -7.70
C MET A 282 7.86 34.12 -7.42
N VAL A 283 8.77 34.05 -6.45
CA VAL A 283 9.78 35.08 -6.20
C VAL A 283 10.77 35.16 -7.36
N GLU A 284 11.28 34.02 -7.84
CA GLU A 284 12.20 33.97 -9.00
C GLU A 284 11.55 34.54 -10.28
N MET A 285 10.24 34.32 -10.46
CA MET A 285 9.46 34.90 -11.56
C MET A 285 9.18 36.40 -11.37
N GLY A 286 9.51 36.99 -10.21
CA GLY A 286 9.26 38.38 -9.89
C GLY A 286 7.79 38.74 -9.67
N VAL A 287 6.93 37.73 -9.42
CA VAL A 287 5.48 37.90 -9.24
C VAL A 287 5.04 37.89 -7.76
N LEU A 288 5.94 37.52 -6.87
CA LEU A 288 5.77 37.56 -5.42
C LEU A 288 6.99 38.30 -4.82
N PRO A 289 6.82 39.41 -4.09
CA PRO A 289 7.91 40.05 -3.37
C PRO A 289 8.52 39.12 -2.30
N ALA A 290 9.85 39.17 -2.13
CA ALA A 290 10.51 38.31 -1.13
C ALA A 290 10.03 38.56 0.31
N ALA A 291 9.62 39.82 0.64
CA ALA A 291 9.04 40.12 1.93
C ALA A 291 7.69 39.44 2.14
N ASP A 292 6.85 39.41 1.09
CA ASP A 292 5.54 38.73 1.14
C ASP A 292 5.69 37.21 1.21
N ARG A 293 6.71 36.66 0.51
CA ARG A 293 7.08 35.23 0.63
C ARG A 293 7.45 34.88 2.06
N ALA A 294 8.28 35.70 2.72
CA ALA A 294 8.69 35.43 4.10
C ALA A 294 7.53 35.50 5.12
N ALA A 295 6.45 36.18 4.76
CA ALA A 295 5.24 36.28 5.58
C ALA A 295 4.25 35.11 5.36
N GLN A 296 4.46 34.27 4.31
CA GLN A 296 3.57 33.12 4.07
C GLN A 296 3.83 32.03 5.09
N THR A 297 2.75 31.40 5.52
CA THR A 297 2.75 30.19 6.34
C THR A 297 1.95 29.12 5.61
N PHE A 298 2.30 27.85 5.83
CA PHE A 298 1.55 26.74 5.24
C PHE A 298 0.08 26.85 5.65
N PRO A 299 -0.88 26.75 4.70
CA PRO A 299 -2.26 27.08 4.97
C PRO A 299 -2.96 26.01 5.83
N GLN A 300 -4.01 26.42 6.55
CA GLN A 300 -4.94 25.47 7.14
C GLN A 300 -5.80 24.85 6.02
N TYR A 301 -5.98 23.56 6.05
CA TYR A 301 -6.74 22.80 5.05
C TYR A 301 -7.76 21.91 5.73
N LEU A 302 -8.73 21.39 4.98
CA LEU A 302 -9.70 20.42 5.49
C LEU A 302 -9.02 19.06 5.65
N ASP A 303 -9.25 18.40 6.78
CA ASP A 303 -8.74 17.06 7.05
C ASP A 303 -9.46 15.98 6.19
N ALA A 304 -10.69 16.26 5.75
CA ALA A 304 -11.42 15.44 4.81
C ALA A 304 -12.17 16.33 3.82
N PRO A 305 -12.37 15.91 2.56
CA PRO A 305 -13.24 16.61 1.64
C PRO A 305 -14.64 16.69 2.21
N GLN A 306 -15.33 17.81 1.96
CA GLN A 306 -16.75 17.92 2.32
C GLN A 306 -17.54 16.82 1.61
N LYS A 307 -18.44 16.15 2.34
CA LYS A 307 -19.36 15.16 1.75
C LYS A 307 -20.17 15.83 0.64
N THR A 308 -19.72 15.72 -0.59
CA THR A 308 -20.61 15.81 -1.73
C THR A 308 -21.27 14.46 -1.85
N ASP A 309 -22.56 14.42 -2.16
CA ASP A 309 -23.25 13.17 -2.51
C ASP A 309 -22.61 12.62 -3.78
N ASP A 310 -21.50 11.87 -3.61
CA ASP A 310 -20.74 11.23 -4.67
C ASP A 310 -21.58 10.08 -5.22
N VAL A 311 -22.40 10.38 -6.22
CA VAL A 311 -23.26 9.37 -6.86
C VAL A 311 -22.39 8.25 -7.43
N GLY A 312 -22.40 7.10 -6.75
CA GLY A 312 -21.67 5.90 -7.15
C GLY A 312 -20.32 5.67 -6.43
N MET A 313 -19.80 6.66 -5.69
CA MET A 313 -18.63 6.45 -4.85
C MET A 313 -19.05 5.98 -3.46
N PRO A 314 -18.46 4.88 -2.94
CA PRO A 314 -18.81 4.39 -1.62
C PRO A 314 -18.33 5.37 -0.53
N GLY A 315 -19.19 5.64 0.45
CA GLY A 315 -18.84 6.41 1.65
C GLY A 315 -18.34 5.53 2.80
N ASP A 316 -18.27 4.23 2.59
CA ASP A 316 -17.89 3.19 3.54
C ASP A 316 -16.45 2.67 3.32
N ASP A 317 -16.10 1.56 3.96
CA ASP A 317 -14.80 0.89 3.87
C ASP A 317 -14.31 0.60 2.44
N ARG A 318 -15.23 0.43 1.47
CA ARG A 318 -14.91 0.21 0.06
C ARG A 318 -14.18 1.40 -0.57
N ARG A 319 -14.32 2.59 -0.02
CA ARG A 319 -13.61 3.78 -0.48
C ARG A 319 -12.10 3.64 -0.34
N HIS A 320 -11.61 3.07 0.76
CA HIS A 320 -10.18 2.83 0.96
C HIS A 320 -9.62 1.84 -0.07
N ILE A 321 -10.42 0.82 -0.46
CA ILE A 321 -10.03 -0.12 -1.52
C ILE A 321 -9.90 0.60 -2.86
N TYR A 322 -10.87 1.46 -3.18
CA TYR A 322 -10.83 2.29 -4.39
C TYR A 322 -9.60 3.20 -4.43
N GLU A 323 -9.35 3.95 -3.35
CA GLU A 323 -8.20 4.87 -3.28
C GLU A 323 -6.87 4.13 -3.38
N ARG A 324 -6.77 2.97 -2.73
CA ARG A 324 -5.60 2.10 -2.84
C ARG A 324 -5.38 1.55 -4.25
N ALA A 325 -6.47 1.16 -4.93
CA ALA A 325 -6.40 0.70 -6.32
C ALA A 325 -5.94 1.82 -7.26
N VAL A 326 -6.45 3.05 -7.09
CA VAL A 326 -6.01 4.21 -7.87
C VAL A 326 -4.54 4.52 -7.62
N GLU A 327 -4.08 4.48 -6.36
CA GLU A 327 -2.67 4.69 -6.01
C GLU A 327 -1.74 3.64 -6.65
N GLU A 328 -2.17 2.38 -6.68
CA GLU A 328 -1.43 1.30 -7.34
C GLU A 328 -1.36 1.52 -8.85
N LEU A 329 -2.48 1.90 -9.48
CA LEU A 329 -2.53 2.20 -10.91
C LEU A 329 -1.65 3.40 -11.30
N GLU A 330 -1.56 4.43 -10.46
CA GLU A 330 -0.64 5.54 -10.67
C GLU A 330 0.84 5.09 -10.69
N LYS A 331 1.21 4.09 -9.87
CA LYS A 331 2.56 3.50 -9.89
C LYS A 331 2.86 2.79 -11.20
N HIS A 332 1.82 2.21 -11.82
CA HIS A 332 1.91 1.55 -13.13
C HIS A 332 1.71 2.51 -14.31
N GLY A 333 1.60 3.83 -14.07
CA GLY A 333 1.49 4.86 -15.10
C GLY A 333 0.07 5.07 -15.62
N ILE A 334 -0.94 4.46 -15.01
CA ILE A 334 -2.35 4.69 -15.30
C ILE A 334 -2.87 5.76 -14.34
N SER A 335 -3.00 6.98 -14.88
CA SER A 335 -3.42 8.13 -14.07
C SER A 335 -4.94 8.12 -13.84
N ALA A 336 -5.38 8.88 -12.82
CA ALA A 336 -6.79 9.13 -12.56
C ALA A 336 -7.51 9.73 -13.80
N ASP A 337 -6.80 10.51 -14.64
CA ASP A 337 -7.33 11.04 -15.89
C ASP A 337 -7.67 9.93 -16.91
N VAL A 338 -6.80 8.91 -17.04
CA VAL A 338 -7.06 7.75 -17.88
C VAL A 338 -8.28 6.99 -17.40
N ILE A 339 -8.31 6.72 -16.08
CA ILE A 339 -9.42 6.01 -15.43
C ILE A 339 -10.75 6.69 -15.78
N ASN A 340 -10.81 8.02 -15.66
CA ASN A 340 -12.05 8.78 -15.81
C ASN A 340 -12.42 9.11 -17.28
N THR A 341 -11.43 9.15 -18.18
CA THR A 341 -11.69 9.53 -19.58
C THR A 341 -11.90 8.32 -20.50
N ARG A 342 -11.37 7.15 -20.16
CA ARG A 342 -11.46 5.94 -20.99
C ARG A 342 -12.59 4.99 -20.60
N GLY A 343 -13.33 5.26 -19.51
CA GLY A 343 -14.41 4.40 -19.06
C GLY A 343 -13.92 2.99 -18.73
N VAL A 344 -12.89 2.91 -17.91
CA VAL A 344 -12.23 1.65 -17.59
C VAL A 344 -13.03 0.81 -16.60
N THR A 345 -12.92 -0.50 -16.74
CA THR A 345 -13.28 -1.45 -15.70
C THR A 345 -12.01 -1.91 -14.99
N VAL A 346 -11.90 -1.56 -13.71
CA VAL A 346 -10.81 -1.99 -12.83
C VAL A 346 -11.30 -3.17 -12.00
N THR A 347 -10.70 -4.34 -12.19
CA THR A 347 -10.98 -5.53 -11.38
C THR A 347 -9.95 -5.62 -10.28
N THR A 348 -10.42 -5.63 -9.03
CA THR A 348 -9.53 -5.80 -7.87
C THR A 348 -9.35 -7.27 -7.51
N THR A 349 -8.41 -7.56 -6.61
CA THR A 349 -8.21 -8.89 -6.01
C THR A 349 -9.08 -9.12 -4.78
N VAL A 350 -9.74 -8.06 -4.30
CA VAL A 350 -10.55 -8.12 -3.09
C VAL A 350 -11.81 -8.96 -3.34
N GLN A 351 -12.03 -9.92 -2.46
CA GLN A 351 -13.19 -10.82 -2.51
C GLN A 351 -14.36 -10.21 -1.73
N GLU A 352 -15.45 -9.89 -2.41
CA GLU A 352 -16.62 -9.24 -1.79
C GLU A 352 -17.14 -9.97 -0.54
N PRO A 353 -17.24 -11.32 -0.50
CA PRO A 353 -17.65 -12.01 0.70
C PRO A 353 -16.68 -11.85 1.88
N LEU A 354 -15.37 -11.85 1.63
CA LEU A 354 -14.36 -11.65 2.68
C LEU A 354 -14.32 -10.19 3.15
N GLN A 355 -14.50 -9.23 2.25
CA GLN A 355 -14.57 -7.83 2.62
C GLN A 355 -15.77 -7.55 3.53
N ARG A 356 -16.93 -8.07 3.16
CA ARG A 356 -18.14 -7.95 3.99
C ARG A 356 -17.96 -8.62 5.34
N GLU A 357 -17.40 -9.81 5.39
CA GLU A 357 -17.10 -10.50 6.66
C GLU A 357 -16.15 -9.68 7.54
N ALA A 358 -15.11 -9.08 6.96
CA ALA A 358 -14.18 -8.22 7.70
C ALA A 358 -14.89 -7.02 8.31
N ALA A 359 -15.72 -6.32 7.53
CA ALA A 359 -16.51 -5.19 8.00
C ALA A 359 -17.51 -5.62 9.10
N ASP A 360 -18.25 -6.71 8.89
CA ASP A 360 -19.26 -7.20 9.81
C ASP A 360 -18.64 -7.63 11.15
N VAL A 361 -17.53 -8.36 11.13
CA VAL A 361 -16.84 -8.79 12.35
C VAL A 361 -16.29 -7.59 13.13
N VAL A 362 -15.65 -6.63 12.45
CA VAL A 362 -15.13 -5.43 13.10
C VAL A 362 -16.28 -4.61 13.70
N GLU A 363 -17.33 -4.30 12.94
CA GLU A 363 -18.46 -3.49 13.41
C GLU A 363 -19.22 -4.16 14.57
N LYS A 364 -19.37 -5.48 14.53
CA LYS A 364 -19.98 -6.26 15.63
C LYS A 364 -19.17 -6.16 16.92
N GLN A 365 -17.85 -6.17 16.84
CA GLN A 365 -17.00 -6.02 18.01
C GLN A 365 -16.93 -4.56 18.47
N LYS A 366 -16.80 -3.61 17.53
CA LYS A 366 -16.79 -2.16 17.79
C LYS A 366 -18.03 -1.69 18.53
N ALA A 367 -19.22 -2.20 18.19
CA ALA A 367 -20.49 -1.83 18.82
C ALA A 367 -20.52 -2.07 20.36
N LYS A 368 -19.56 -2.81 20.89
CA LYS A 368 -19.42 -3.13 22.32
C LYS A 368 -18.28 -2.34 22.98
N GLN A 369 -17.62 -1.45 22.24
CA GLN A 369 -16.39 -0.78 22.64
C GLN A 369 -16.56 0.75 22.62
N PRO A 370 -15.67 1.52 23.26
CA PRO A 370 -15.66 2.97 23.16
C PRO A 370 -15.48 3.46 21.71
N ASP A 371 -16.15 4.56 21.35
CA ASP A 371 -16.17 5.13 20.00
C ASP A 371 -14.83 5.69 19.50
N ASN A 372 -13.88 5.95 20.40
CA ASN A 372 -12.54 6.44 20.05
C ASN A 372 -11.60 5.37 19.50
N LEU A 373 -12.00 4.09 19.51
CA LEU A 373 -11.19 3.02 18.96
C LEU A 373 -11.27 2.98 17.43
N ARG A 374 -10.15 2.66 16.82
CA ARG A 374 -9.95 2.51 15.38
C ARG A 374 -9.42 1.11 15.07
N TYR A 375 -9.70 0.64 13.86
CA TYR A 375 -9.46 -0.73 13.48
C TYR A 375 -8.89 -0.79 12.07
N GLY A 376 -7.89 -1.64 11.86
CA GLY A 376 -7.39 -2.01 10.55
C GLY A 376 -7.35 -3.53 10.43
N LEU A 377 -7.81 -4.08 9.29
CA LEU A 377 -7.72 -5.50 8.98
C LEU A 377 -7.30 -5.67 7.52
N VAL A 378 -6.24 -6.46 7.29
CA VAL A 378 -5.80 -6.82 5.94
C VAL A 378 -5.57 -8.33 5.88
N SER A 379 -6.10 -8.97 4.84
CA SER A 379 -5.87 -10.38 4.55
C SER A 379 -5.26 -10.55 3.15
N ILE A 380 -4.17 -11.31 3.05
CA ILE A 380 -3.37 -11.49 1.84
C ILE A 380 -3.24 -12.99 1.53
N ASP A 381 -3.29 -13.35 0.24
CA ASP A 381 -2.91 -14.68 -0.25
C ASP A 381 -1.38 -14.80 -0.26
N PRO A 382 -0.80 -15.70 0.57
CA PRO A 382 0.65 -15.87 0.62
C PRO A 382 1.31 -16.34 -0.68
N LYS A 383 0.54 -16.98 -1.56
CA LYS A 383 1.07 -17.59 -2.80
C LYS A 383 1.17 -16.60 -3.95
N THR A 384 0.43 -15.51 -3.88
CA THR A 384 0.32 -14.56 -4.99
C THR A 384 0.60 -13.12 -4.58
N GLY A 385 0.44 -12.77 -3.29
CA GLY A 385 0.46 -11.40 -2.81
C GLY A 385 -0.88 -10.66 -2.96
N ALA A 386 -1.91 -11.31 -3.53
CA ALA A 386 -3.22 -10.71 -3.73
C ALA A 386 -3.86 -10.30 -2.40
N VAL A 387 -4.30 -9.05 -2.29
CA VAL A 387 -5.07 -8.54 -1.15
C VAL A 387 -6.50 -9.05 -1.27
N LEU A 388 -6.90 -9.96 -0.37
CA LEU A 388 -8.20 -10.63 -0.40
C LEU A 388 -9.29 -9.83 0.34
N SER A 389 -8.91 -9.07 1.36
CA SER A 389 -9.78 -8.20 2.14
C SER A 389 -8.96 -7.04 2.71
N TYR A 390 -9.57 -5.85 2.72
CA TYR A 390 -8.90 -4.61 3.13
C TYR A 390 -9.88 -3.70 3.86
N TYR A 391 -9.81 -3.65 5.19
CA TYR A 391 -10.64 -2.79 6.01
C TYR A 391 -9.79 -1.70 6.68
N GLY A 392 -9.84 -0.50 6.14
CA GLY A 392 -9.13 0.68 6.65
C GLY A 392 -9.93 1.54 7.62
N GLY A 393 -11.16 1.12 7.94
CA GLY A 393 -12.13 1.85 8.76
C GLY A 393 -13.48 1.93 8.08
N LYS A 394 -14.55 2.21 8.85
CA LYS A 394 -15.92 2.26 8.33
C LYS A 394 -16.19 3.47 7.43
N GLU A 395 -15.60 4.60 7.77
CA GLU A 395 -15.83 5.87 7.08
C GLU A 395 -14.76 6.05 5.99
N GLY A 396 -15.15 5.87 4.74
CA GLY A 396 -14.22 5.88 3.61
C GLY A 396 -13.51 7.21 3.34
N LEU A 397 -13.98 8.31 3.94
CA LEU A 397 -13.34 9.63 3.88
C LEU A 397 -12.43 9.91 5.08
N ALA A 398 -12.36 9.00 6.06
CA ALA A 398 -11.45 9.08 7.19
C ALA A 398 -10.07 8.52 6.82
N LEU A 399 -9.12 8.59 7.76
CA LEU A 399 -7.80 8.01 7.60
C LEU A 399 -7.91 6.50 7.35
N ASP A 400 -7.17 6.02 6.35
CA ASP A 400 -7.01 4.59 6.11
C ASP A 400 -6.09 3.96 7.16
N TYR A 401 -6.70 3.28 8.14
CA TYR A 401 -5.96 2.63 9.22
C TYR A 401 -5.26 1.34 8.77
N ALA A 402 -5.52 0.82 7.58
CA ALA A 402 -4.88 -0.37 7.05
C ALA A 402 -3.61 -0.08 6.27
N GLY A 403 -3.58 1.01 5.49
CA GLY A 403 -2.49 1.32 4.57
C GLY A 403 -1.76 2.63 4.80
N GLU A 404 -2.32 3.58 5.58
CA GLU A 404 -1.71 4.89 5.77
C GLU A 404 -1.29 5.17 7.22
N ALA A 405 -1.91 4.52 8.19
CA ALA A 405 -1.62 4.73 9.59
C ALA A 405 -0.34 4.00 10.03
N PHE A 406 0.67 4.74 10.45
CA PHE A 406 1.90 4.20 11.06
C PHE A 406 1.65 3.81 12.51
N ARG A 407 1.91 2.55 12.88
CA ARG A 407 1.61 1.98 14.20
C ARG A 407 2.73 1.08 14.69
N GLN A 408 2.99 1.11 16.01
CA GLN A 408 4.02 0.24 16.59
C GLN A 408 3.52 -1.20 16.68
N PRO A 409 4.19 -2.17 16.02
CA PRO A 409 3.77 -3.57 15.99
C PRO A 409 3.96 -4.28 17.35
N GLY A 410 4.79 -3.74 18.23
CA GLY A 410 5.05 -4.37 19.51
C GLY A 410 5.58 -5.79 19.34
N SER A 411 5.14 -6.70 20.19
CA SER A 411 5.59 -8.11 20.19
C SER A 411 5.28 -8.88 18.89
N SER A 412 4.45 -8.37 17.98
CA SER A 412 4.27 -9.02 16.66
C SER A 412 5.50 -8.89 15.75
N PHE A 413 6.52 -8.13 16.18
CA PHE A 413 7.81 -8.05 15.50
C PHE A 413 8.80 -9.16 15.87
N LYS A 414 8.53 -9.94 16.93
CA LYS A 414 9.41 -11.02 17.43
C LYS A 414 9.75 -12.14 16.44
N PRO A 415 8.88 -12.52 15.48
CA PRO A 415 9.25 -13.47 14.44
C PRO A 415 10.47 -13.05 13.63
N PHE A 416 10.62 -11.76 13.33
CA PHE A 416 11.79 -11.23 12.59
C PHE A 416 13.06 -11.21 13.44
N VAL A 417 12.92 -11.07 14.77
CA VAL A 417 14.06 -11.24 15.70
C VAL A 417 14.57 -12.68 15.69
N LEU A 418 13.63 -13.64 15.68
CA LEU A 418 13.98 -15.06 15.61
C LEU A 418 14.63 -15.40 14.26
N ALA A 419 14.09 -14.89 13.14
CA ALA A 419 14.66 -15.07 11.81
C ALA A 419 16.10 -14.52 11.75
N ALA A 420 16.32 -13.31 12.26
CA ALA A 420 17.65 -12.70 12.32
C ALA A 420 18.64 -13.54 13.15
N ALA A 421 18.21 -14.12 14.28
CA ALA A 421 19.04 -14.95 15.10
C ALA A 421 19.40 -16.28 14.42
N LEU A 422 18.46 -16.91 13.75
CA LEU A 422 18.68 -18.14 12.98
C LEU A 422 19.65 -17.94 11.82
N GLU A 423 19.70 -16.74 11.24
CA GLU A 423 20.61 -16.42 10.15
C GLU A 423 22.01 -15.98 10.62
N ASN A 424 22.14 -15.38 11.81
CA ASN A 424 23.34 -14.64 12.17
C ASN A 424 24.04 -15.13 13.46
N ILE A 425 23.47 -16.12 14.17
CA ILE A 425 24.11 -16.68 15.38
C ILE A 425 24.43 -18.16 15.12
N ASP A 426 25.71 -18.48 15.08
CA ASP A 426 26.19 -19.84 14.82
C ASP A 426 25.63 -20.85 15.84
N GLY A 427 25.08 -21.95 15.36
CA GLY A 427 24.53 -23.03 16.19
C GLY A 427 23.24 -22.69 16.93
N PHE A 428 22.69 -21.48 16.74
CA PHE A 428 21.41 -21.10 17.33
C PHE A 428 20.26 -21.86 16.67
N GLY A 429 19.35 -22.37 17.50
CA GLY A 429 18.14 -23.07 17.05
C GLY A 429 17.02 -22.94 18.08
N LEU A 430 15.86 -23.53 17.80
CA LEU A 430 14.67 -23.38 18.65
C LEU A 430 14.86 -23.96 20.06
N GLY A 431 15.72 -24.97 20.21
CA GLY A 431 16.06 -25.55 21.50
C GLY A 431 17.12 -24.80 22.30
N THR A 432 17.73 -23.74 21.74
CA THR A 432 18.72 -22.93 22.45
C THR A 432 18.10 -22.29 23.68
N GLN A 433 18.55 -22.70 24.86
CA GLN A 433 18.04 -22.23 26.15
C GLN A 433 18.58 -20.86 26.48
N ARG A 434 17.70 -19.92 26.85
CA ARG A 434 18.04 -18.58 27.29
C ARG A 434 17.21 -18.14 28.49
N ASP A 435 17.80 -17.28 29.30
CA ASP A 435 17.14 -16.66 30.45
C ASP A 435 16.04 -15.68 29.99
N GLY A 436 14.83 -15.97 30.38
CA GLY A 436 13.63 -15.14 30.16
C GLY A 436 13.09 -14.53 31.44
N THR A 437 13.88 -14.49 32.53
CA THR A 437 13.47 -13.84 33.82
C THR A 437 13.38 -12.31 33.63
N GLY A 438 12.53 -11.70 34.42
CA GLY A 438 12.33 -10.24 34.40
C GLY A 438 11.79 -9.71 35.72
N PRO A 439 11.93 -8.40 36.00
CA PRO A 439 12.45 -7.33 35.17
C PRO A 439 13.98 -7.32 35.05
N ARG A 440 14.52 -6.91 33.89
CA ARG A 440 15.97 -6.99 33.63
C ARG A 440 16.50 -5.72 32.97
N ALA A 441 17.71 -5.29 33.39
CA ALA A 441 18.43 -4.17 32.78
C ALA A 441 19.28 -4.67 31.60
N PHE A 442 19.38 -3.83 30.55
CA PHE A 442 20.23 -4.09 29.40
C PHE A 442 21.13 -2.89 29.10
N THR A 443 22.38 -3.15 28.76
CA THR A 443 23.37 -2.11 28.45
C THR A 443 22.88 -1.24 27.29
N GLY A 444 22.95 0.08 27.45
CA GLY A 444 22.55 1.05 26.44
C GLY A 444 21.04 1.32 26.36
N ARG A 445 20.22 0.69 27.22
CA ARG A 445 18.80 0.98 27.34
C ARG A 445 18.48 1.68 28.67
N PRO A 446 17.82 2.84 28.68
CA PRO A 446 17.27 3.41 29.90
C PRO A 446 16.09 2.55 30.40
N GLY A 447 16.08 2.26 31.71
CA GLY A 447 15.01 1.48 32.37
C GLY A 447 15.11 -0.03 32.17
N LEU A 448 14.18 -0.74 32.80
CA LEU A 448 14.13 -2.20 32.83
C LEU A 448 13.19 -2.73 31.73
N VAL A 449 13.59 -3.80 31.05
CA VAL A 449 12.68 -4.61 30.26
C VAL A 449 11.87 -5.50 31.20
N ARG A 450 10.56 -5.45 31.06
CA ARG A 450 9.59 -6.22 31.86
C ARG A 450 8.84 -7.20 30.98
N ASN A 451 8.60 -8.38 31.51
CA ASN A 451 7.62 -9.29 30.92
C ASN A 451 6.20 -8.92 31.36
N VAL A 452 5.18 -9.50 30.73
CA VAL A 452 3.81 -9.43 31.23
C VAL A 452 3.78 -10.07 32.63
N GLU A 453 2.97 -9.53 33.53
CA GLU A 453 2.84 -10.05 34.89
C GLU A 453 2.52 -11.55 34.89
N GLY A 454 3.24 -12.29 35.69
CA GLY A 454 3.13 -13.76 35.79
C GLY A 454 3.82 -14.54 34.68
N VAL A 455 4.43 -13.86 33.68
CA VAL A 455 5.14 -14.51 32.57
C VAL A 455 6.64 -14.45 32.78
N SER A 456 7.31 -15.60 32.93
CA SER A 456 8.74 -15.73 33.08
C SER A 456 9.20 -17.16 32.75
N CYS A 457 10.47 -17.33 32.41
CA CYS A 457 11.12 -18.62 32.39
C CYS A 457 12.56 -18.46 32.84
N ASP A 458 13.04 -19.34 33.69
CA ASP A 458 14.44 -19.30 34.13
C ASP A 458 15.38 -19.59 32.96
N MET A 459 15.10 -20.69 32.26
CA MET A 459 15.73 -21.05 30.98
C MET A 459 14.69 -21.68 30.08
N CYS A 460 14.52 -21.18 28.85
CA CYS A 460 13.61 -21.77 27.92
C CYS A 460 14.03 -21.58 26.44
N GLY A 461 13.53 -22.46 25.58
CA GLY A 461 13.73 -22.39 24.14
C GLY A 461 12.80 -21.37 23.47
N ALA A 462 13.00 -21.20 22.16
CA ALA A 462 12.31 -20.20 21.35
C ALA A 462 10.79 -20.42 21.27
N GLU A 463 10.31 -21.65 21.21
CA GLU A 463 8.88 -21.99 21.11
C GLU A 463 8.11 -21.49 22.36
N LYS A 464 8.60 -21.79 23.57
CA LYS A 464 8.01 -21.27 24.80
C LYS A 464 8.11 -19.75 24.87
N ALA A 465 9.28 -19.19 24.56
CA ALA A 465 9.47 -17.73 24.57
C ALA A 465 8.55 -17.00 23.58
N MET A 466 8.29 -17.57 22.40
CA MET A 466 7.37 -17.04 21.38
C MET A 466 5.92 -17.13 21.83
N THR A 467 5.52 -18.31 22.32
CA THR A 467 4.15 -18.59 22.81
C THR A 467 3.77 -17.69 23.97
N GLU A 468 4.66 -17.55 24.96
CA GLU A 468 4.45 -16.68 26.12
C GLU A 468 4.83 -15.21 25.85
N SER A 469 5.39 -14.92 24.68
CA SER A 469 5.80 -13.57 24.27
C SER A 469 6.78 -12.91 25.25
N ILE A 470 7.82 -13.63 25.72
CA ILE A 470 8.76 -13.19 26.76
C ILE A 470 9.64 -12.05 26.25
N ASN A 471 9.48 -10.85 26.80
CA ASN A 471 10.16 -9.63 26.34
C ASN A 471 11.67 -9.66 26.63
N THR A 472 12.08 -10.08 27.81
CA THR A 472 13.49 -10.13 28.23
C THR A 472 14.30 -11.10 27.39
N TRP A 473 13.71 -12.24 27.02
CA TRP A 473 14.27 -13.26 26.15
C TRP A 473 14.52 -12.69 24.73
N PHE A 474 13.48 -12.10 24.12
CA PHE A 474 13.57 -11.54 22.75
C PHE A 474 14.42 -10.27 22.71
N TYR A 475 14.41 -9.44 23.74
CA TYR A 475 15.26 -8.26 23.77
C TYR A 475 16.76 -8.66 23.75
N GLN A 476 17.14 -9.65 24.58
CA GLN A 476 18.51 -10.18 24.56
C GLN A 476 18.84 -10.79 23.19
N LEU A 477 17.94 -11.62 22.65
CA LEU A 477 18.14 -12.24 21.33
C LEU A 477 18.35 -11.20 20.23
N GLY A 478 17.57 -10.12 20.22
CA GLY A 478 17.70 -9.04 19.24
C GLY A 478 19.00 -8.24 19.37
N ILE A 479 19.54 -8.11 20.60
CA ILE A 479 20.88 -7.54 20.81
C ILE A 479 21.95 -8.47 20.26
N ASP A 480 21.86 -9.78 20.56
CA ASP A 480 22.84 -10.78 20.15
C ASP A 480 22.85 -10.99 18.62
N ALA A 481 21.68 -11.02 18.00
CA ALA A 481 21.54 -11.08 16.54
C ALA A 481 21.98 -9.79 15.84
N GLY A 482 21.93 -8.66 16.55
CA GLY A 482 22.19 -7.32 16.06
C GLY A 482 20.94 -6.63 15.53
N PRO A 483 20.60 -5.42 16.01
CA PRO A 483 19.39 -4.68 15.58
C PRO A 483 19.28 -4.44 14.09
N ALA A 484 20.40 -4.25 13.38
CA ALA A 484 20.45 -4.09 11.93
C ALA A 484 20.05 -5.39 11.21
N ASN A 485 20.43 -6.55 11.74
CA ASN A 485 20.03 -7.85 11.19
C ASN A 485 18.54 -8.12 11.44
N VAL A 486 17.98 -7.66 12.55
CA VAL A 486 16.53 -7.72 12.81
C VAL A 486 15.77 -6.87 11.77
N ALA A 487 16.22 -5.65 11.48
CA ALA A 487 15.64 -4.82 10.43
C ALA A 487 15.76 -5.50 9.06
N LYS A 488 16.94 -6.09 8.74
CA LYS A 488 17.15 -6.84 7.49
C LYS A 488 16.17 -8.01 7.37
N ALA A 489 15.97 -8.81 8.42
CA ALA A 489 15.01 -9.92 8.40
C ALA A 489 13.56 -9.43 8.18
N ALA A 490 13.20 -8.27 8.73
CA ALA A 490 11.91 -7.65 8.48
C ALA A 490 11.77 -7.16 7.02
N TYR A 491 12.82 -6.57 6.44
CA TYR A 491 12.83 -6.20 5.01
C TYR A 491 12.76 -7.43 4.11
N GLN A 492 13.47 -8.51 4.44
CA GLN A 492 13.36 -9.78 3.74
C GLN A 492 11.93 -10.35 3.78
N ALA A 493 11.20 -10.09 4.85
CA ALA A 493 9.80 -10.48 4.97
C ALA A 493 8.84 -9.57 4.19
N GLY A 494 9.27 -8.39 3.72
CA GLY A 494 8.45 -7.48 2.91
C GLY A 494 8.02 -6.18 3.61
N ILE A 495 8.53 -5.91 4.83
CA ILE A 495 8.44 -4.54 5.38
C ILE A 495 9.21 -3.60 4.44
N PRO A 496 8.67 -2.44 4.05
CA PRO A 496 9.29 -1.56 3.06
C PRO A 496 10.69 -1.08 3.48
N ASP A 497 11.63 -1.07 2.52
CA ASP A 497 13.00 -0.59 2.73
C ASP A 497 13.02 0.85 3.26
N GLY A 498 13.84 1.09 4.31
CA GLY A 498 14.01 2.40 4.90
C GLY A 498 12.92 2.82 5.91
N SER A 499 11.86 2.02 6.13
CA SER A 499 10.84 2.28 7.14
C SER A 499 11.40 2.13 8.58
N LEU A 500 12.32 1.19 8.79
CA LEU A 500 12.93 0.88 10.08
C LEU A 500 14.26 1.63 10.28
N LYS A 501 14.26 2.95 10.11
CA LYS A 501 15.46 3.80 10.19
C LYS A 501 16.14 3.69 11.54
N THR A 502 17.47 3.68 11.56
CA THR A 502 18.33 3.67 12.77
C THR A 502 17.86 2.65 13.80
N PRO A 503 17.90 1.32 13.49
CA PRO A 503 17.42 0.31 14.40
C PRO A 503 18.25 0.27 15.70
N THR A 504 17.58 0.26 16.84
CA THR A 504 18.14 0.12 18.16
C THR A 504 17.71 -1.22 18.79
N GLY A 505 18.18 -1.55 19.98
CA GLY A 505 17.70 -2.75 20.70
C GLY A 505 16.17 -2.78 20.91
N GLY A 506 15.49 -1.64 20.84
CA GLY A 506 14.03 -1.55 20.93
C GLY A 506 13.30 -2.23 19.79
N ILE A 507 13.93 -2.37 18.60
CA ILE A 507 13.34 -3.07 17.45
C ILE A 507 12.94 -4.51 17.80
N ALA A 508 13.63 -5.16 18.75
CA ALA A 508 13.30 -6.49 19.23
C ALA A 508 11.92 -6.58 19.91
N LEU A 509 11.38 -5.45 20.33
CA LEU A 509 10.05 -5.33 20.92
C LEU A 509 9.10 -4.50 20.03
N GLY A 510 9.47 -4.23 18.77
CA GLY A 510 8.63 -3.55 17.79
C GLY A 510 8.41 -2.06 18.11
N ASP A 511 9.49 -1.32 18.40
CA ASP A 511 9.47 0.12 18.66
C ASP A 511 9.39 0.99 17.40
N LYS A 512 9.49 0.39 16.21
CA LYS A 512 9.38 1.07 14.93
C LYS A 512 7.98 0.93 14.38
N GLU A 513 7.48 1.99 13.76
CA GLU A 513 6.13 2.03 13.24
C GLU A 513 6.07 1.43 11.82
N VAL A 514 4.99 0.71 11.52
CA VAL A 514 4.70 0.03 10.25
C VAL A 514 3.21 0.14 9.96
N HIS A 515 2.79 -0.14 8.74
CA HIS A 515 1.37 -0.20 8.40
C HIS A 515 0.80 -1.62 8.62
N PRO A 516 -0.50 -1.77 8.89
CA PRO A 516 -1.13 -3.09 8.96
C PRO A 516 -0.96 -3.94 7.70
N ILE A 517 -1.01 -3.36 6.51
CA ILE A 517 -0.75 -4.06 5.27
C ILE A 517 0.69 -4.60 5.20
N ASP A 518 1.68 -3.85 5.71
CA ASP A 518 3.08 -4.30 5.76
C ASP A 518 3.22 -5.53 6.65
N MET A 519 2.53 -5.53 7.80
CA MET A 519 2.53 -6.69 8.71
C MET A 519 1.81 -7.90 8.10
N ALA A 520 0.70 -7.69 7.38
CA ALA A 520 0.02 -8.77 6.66
C ALA A 520 0.92 -9.37 5.57
N SER A 521 1.62 -8.53 4.79
CA SER A 521 2.59 -8.92 3.77
C SER A 521 3.77 -9.70 4.35
N ALA A 522 4.35 -9.19 5.45
CA ALA A 522 5.49 -9.84 6.08
C ALA A 522 5.13 -11.22 6.65
N TYR A 523 3.91 -11.38 7.16
CA TYR A 523 3.42 -12.69 7.62
C TYR A 523 2.98 -13.58 6.46
N ALA A 524 2.54 -13.03 5.33
CA ALA A 524 2.32 -13.77 4.10
C ALA A 524 3.63 -14.37 3.57
N THR A 525 4.74 -13.64 3.64
CA THR A 525 6.08 -14.16 3.30
C THR A 525 6.49 -15.31 4.21
N LEU A 526 6.22 -15.22 5.52
CA LEU A 526 6.44 -16.35 6.42
C LEU A 526 5.55 -17.54 6.05
N ALA A 527 4.25 -17.30 5.77
CA ALA A 527 3.30 -18.34 5.36
C ALA A 527 3.71 -19.05 4.07
N ALA A 528 4.32 -18.31 3.12
CA ALA A 528 4.93 -18.80 1.90
C ALA A 528 6.34 -19.37 2.09
N GLU A 529 6.74 -19.66 3.35
CA GLU A 529 8.04 -20.24 3.69
C GLU A 529 9.23 -19.44 3.15
N GLY A 530 9.12 -18.10 3.22
CA GLY A 530 10.17 -17.15 2.85
C GLY A 530 10.12 -16.64 1.42
N VAL A 531 9.09 -16.99 0.66
CA VAL A 531 8.83 -16.42 -0.68
C VAL A 531 8.02 -15.14 -0.53
N TYR A 532 8.62 -14.02 -0.90
CA TYR A 532 7.94 -12.73 -0.93
C TYR A 532 7.21 -12.52 -2.24
N HIS A 533 5.97 -12.11 -2.14
CA HIS A 533 5.17 -11.56 -3.22
C HIS A 533 4.80 -10.12 -2.85
N GLU A 534 5.02 -9.17 -3.75
CA GLU A 534 4.58 -7.80 -3.53
C GLU A 534 3.06 -7.77 -3.41
N PRO A 535 2.51 -7.18 -2.32
CA PRO A 535 1.06 -7.10 -2.18
C PRO A 535 0.46 -6.18 -3.24
N TYR A 536 -0.58 -6.65 -3.91
CA TYR A 536 -1.29 -5.93 -4.95
C TYR A 536 -2.80 -6.04 -4.80
N ILE A 537 -3.51 -5.02 -5.27
CA ILE A 537 -4.98 -4.94 -5.15
C ILE A 537 -5.68 -4.87 -6.52
N VAL A 538 -4.96 -4.54 -7.59
CA VAL A 538 -5.50 -4.49 -8.95
C VAL A 538 -5.06 -5.71 -9.75
N SER A 539 -6.00 -6.52 -10.18
CA SER A 539 -5.74 -7.68 -11.04
C SER A 539 -5.76 -7.33 -12.54
N LYS A 540 -6.67 -6.43 -12.96
CA LYS A 540 -6.87 -6.10 -14.38
C LYS A 540 -7.48 -4.71 -14.55
N VAL A 541 -7.10 -4.01 -15.62
CA VAL A 541 -7.75 -2.79 -16.11
C VAL A 541 -8.08 -2.97 -17.58
N GLU A 542 -9.35 -2.84 -17.91
CA GLU A 542 -9.87 -2.98 -19.26
C GLU A 542 -10.62 -1.70 -19.66
N ALA A 543 -10.27 -1.12 -20.78
CA ALA A 543 -10.98 0.04 -21.34
C ALA A 543 -12.31 -0.37 -21.96
N ALA A 544 -13.23 0.60 -22.17
CA ALA A 544 -14.56 0.35 -22.73
C ALA A 544 -14.55 -0.27 -24.13
N ASP A 545 -13.46 -0.11 -24.89
CA ASP A 545 -13.24 -0.71 -26.20
C ASP A 545 -12.66 -2.13 -26.17
N GLY A 546 -12.42 -2.68 -24.97
CA GLY A 546 -11.88 -4.01 -24.74
C GLY A 546 -10.36 -4.07 -24.73
N GLU A 547 -9.65 -2.93 -24.82
CA GLU A 547 -8.20 -2.87 -24.65
C GLU A 547 -7.82 -3.14 -23.21
N ILE A 548 -6.87 -4.06 -23.00
CA ILE A 548 -6.30 -4.33 -21.67
C ILE A 548 -5.17 -3.33 -21.41
N LEU A 549 -5.41 -2.38 -20.50
CA LEU A 549 -4.44 -1.35 -20.13
C LEU A 549 -3.43 -1.85 -19.12
N TYR A 550 -3.85 -2.76 -18.24
CA TYR A 550 -3.03 -3.40 -17.24
C TYR A 550 -3.57 -4.78 -16.90
N GLN A 551 -2.69 -5.70 -16.71
CA GLN A 551 -2.98 -7.00 -16.14
C GLN A 551 -1.81 -7.40 -15.24
N HIS A 552 -2.11 -7.73 -13.99
CA HIS A 552 -1.10 -8.22 -13.08
C HIS A 552 -0.52 -9.54 -13.57
N GLU A 553 0.80 -9.63 -13.66
CA GLU A 553 1.50 -10.85 -14.00
C GLU A 553 1.77 -11.65 -12.72
N ASN A 554 1.17 -12.82 -12.61
CA ASN A 554 1.47 -13.74 -11.50
C ASN A 554 2.90 -14.24 -11.63
N THR A 555 3.81 -13.64 -10.86
CA THR A 555 5.19 -14.09 -10.77
C THR A 555 5.36 -15.21 -9.74
N ALA A 556 6.42 -15.99 -9.88
CA ALA A 556 6.74 -17.05 -8.90
C ALA A 556 7.11 -16.53 -7.50
N GLY A 557 7.09 -15.22 -7.30
CA GLY A 557 7.61 -14.57 -6.10
C GLY A 557 9.14 -14.65 -5.99
N GLN A 558 9.68 -14.04 -4.97
CA GLN A 558 11.11 -14.02 -4.71
C GLN A 558 11.42 -14.69 -3.37
N GLN A 559 12.32 -15.67 -3.35
CA GLN A 559 12.82 -16.24 -2.09
C GLN A 559 13.74 -15.21 -1.41
N THR A 560 13.18 -14.36 -0.55
CA THR A 560 13.89 -13.28 0.15
C THR A 560 14.45 -13.72 1.49
N MET A 561 13.80 -14.70 2.13
CA MET A 561 14.24 -15.33 3.38
C MET A 561 14.51 -16.82 3.12
N PRO A 562 15.59 -17.42 3.64
CA PRO A 562 15.82 -18.85 3.47
C PRO A 562 14.64 -19.68 3.96
N LYS A 563 14.20 -20.66 3.16
CA LYS A 563 13.03 -21.50 3.48
C LYS A 563 13.10 -22.13 4.87
N GLN A 564 14.27 -22.64 5.27
CA GLN A 564 14.43 -23.27 6.57
C GLN A 564 14.34 -22.26 7.72
N VAL A 565 14.80 -21.01 7.52
CA VAL A 565 14.65 -19.94 8.52
C VAL A 565 13.15 -19.65 8.71
N ALA A 566 12.42 -19.39 7.63
CA ALA A 566 10.98 -19.14 7.69
C ALA A 566 10.24 -20.32 8.35
N ARG A 567 10.58 -21.58 7.98
CA ARG A 567 9.94 -22.77 8.54
C ARG A 567 10.21 -22.96 10.04
N ASN A 568 11.42 -22.62 10.52
CA ASN A 568 11.73 -22.64 11.94
C ASN A 568 11.00 -21.52 12.70
N VAL A 569 10.86 -20.33 12.09
CA VAL A 569 10.05 -19.25 12.67
C VAL A 569 8.59 -19.68 12.79
N ILE A 570 8.02 -20.27 11.73
CA ILE A 570 6.64 -20.82 11.75
C ILE A 570 6.48 -21.82 12.90
N GLN A 571 7.42 -22.76 13.04
CA GLN A 571 7.39 -23.76 14.11
C GLN A 571 7.27 -23.12 15.48
N ALA A 572 8.08 -22.10 15.76
CA ALA A 572 8.03 -21.39 17.05
C ALA A 572 6.70 -20.65 17.29
N MET A 573 5.96 -20.31 16.22
CA MET A 573 4.70 -19.56 16.31
C MET A 573 3.45 -20.45 16.47
N LEU A 574 3.55 -21.78 16.24
CA LEU A 574 2.40 -22.69 16.27
C LEU A 574 1.68 -22.75 17.62
N GLY A 575 2.39 -22.56 18.73
CA GLY A 575 1.83 -22.58 20.07
C GLY A 575 1.00 -21.35 20.48
N VAL A 576 1.04 -20.26 19.68
CA VAL A 576 0.41 -18.99 20.09
C VAL A 576 -1.11 -19.03 19.97
N ALA A 577 -1.66 -19.52 18.85
CA ALA A 577 -3.11 -19.58 18.63
C ALA A 577 -3.80 -20.55 19.60
N PRO A 578 -3.33 -21.79 19.79
CA PRO A 578 -3.88 -22.70 20.80
C PRO A 578 -3.85 -22.13 22.22
N LYS A 579 -2.74 -21.53 22.61
CA LYS A 579 -2.60 -20.88 23.94
C LYS A 579 -3.65 -19.81 24.19
N LYS A 580 -4.15 -19.17 23.14
CA LYS A 580 -5.13 -18.07 23.20
C LYS A 580 -6.54 -18.52 22.84
N HIS A 581 -6.76 -19.81 22.54
CA HIS A 581 -8.02 -20.37 22.08
C HIS A 581 -8.51 -19.76 20.76
N TYR A 582 -7.56 -19.52 19.84
CA TYR A 582 -7.78 -18.97 18.51
C TYR A 582 -7.39 -19.97 17.41
N ASP A 583 -7.50 -21.25 17.71
CA ASP A 583 -7.31 -22.33 16.73
C ASP A 583 -8.41 -22.29 15.68
N LEU A 584 -8.07 -22.75 14.49
CA LEU A 584 -9.01 -22.94 13.40
C LEU A 584 -9.21 -24.44 13.19
N PRO A 585 -10.44 -24.96 13.26
CA PRO A 585 -10.70 -26.40 13.18
C PRO A 585 -10.08 -27.04 11.93
N GLY A 586 -9.27 -28.08 12.14
CA GLY A 586 -8.63 -28.85 11.07
C GLY A 586 -7.53 -28.11 10.31
N ARG A 587 -6.99 -27.01 10.83
CA ARG A 587 -5.99 -26.16 10.16
C ARG A 587 -4.80 -25.87 11.05
N THR A 588 -3.61 -25.87 10.47
CA THR A 588 -2.39 -25.41 11.14
C THR A 588 -2.33 -23.89 11.10
N VAL A 589 -2.22 -23.27 12.27
CA VAL A 589 -2.18 -21.81 12.44
C VAL A 589 -0.87 -21.40 13.09
N ALA A 590 -0.16 -20.45 12.49
CA ALA A 590 0.93 -19.73 13.12
C ALA A 590 0.52 -18.29 13.38
N ALA A 591 0.76 -17.78 14.59
CA ALA A 591 0.30 -16.44 14.96
C ALA A 591 1.23 -15.75 15.94
N LYS A 592 1.04 -14.43 16.09
CA LYS A 592 1.70 -13.64 17.13
C LYS A 592 0.82 -12.47 17.58
N THR A 593 0.74 -12.30 18.89
CA THR A 593 0.14 -11.11 19.52
C THR A 593 1.14 -9.96 19.53
N GLY A 594 0.67 -8.75 19.29
CA GLY A 594 1.41 -7.50 19.45
C GLY A 594 0.73 -6.59 20.46
N THR A 595 1.50 -5.91 21.28
CA THR A 595 1.01 -4.86 22.18
C THR A 595 2.12 -3.85 22.35
N ALA A 596 1.86 -2.61 21.94
CA ALA A 596 2.77 -1.48 22.17
C ALA A 596 2.28 -0.69 23.37
N GLN A 597 3.17 -0.52 24.35
CA GLN A 597 2.87 0.21 25.56
C GLN A 597 2.86 1.72 25.30
N LEU A 598 1.96 2.44 25.93
CA LEU A 598 1.95 3.89 25.87
C LEU A 598 3.19 4.45 26.60
N GLU A 599 3.87 5.37 25.94
CA GLU A 599 5.04 6.03 26.51
C GLU A 599 4.68 6.75 27.81
N GLY A 600 5.51 6.56 28.84
CA GLY A 600 5.27 7.15 30.16
C GLY A 600 4.22 6.43 31.03
N SER A 601 3.52 5.41 30.49
CA SER A 601 2.56 4.60 31.27
C SER A 601 3.06 3.16 31.44
N ALA A 602 2.99 2.66 32.67
CA ALA A 602 3.27 1.25 32.96
C ALA A 602 2.05 0.33 32.77
N LYS A 603 0.85 0.90 32.59
CA LYS A 603 -0.41 0.17 32.58
C LYS A 603 -1.18 0.29 31.28
N ASP A 604 -0.91 1.29 30.48
CA ASP A 604 -1.70 1.59 29.30
C ASP A 604 -0.98 1.17 28.02
N ASN A 605 -1.75 0.70 27.06
CA ASN A 605 -1.32 0.37 25.72
C ASN A 605 -1.82 1.41 24.73
N ARG A 606 -1.08 1.64 23.64
CA ARG A 606 -1.44 2.54 22.55
C ARG A 606 -1.87 1.80 21.28
N ASP A 607 -1.27 0.63 21.02
CA ASP A 607 -1.54 -0.23 19.87
C ASP A 607 -1.66 -1.69 20.31
N ALA A 608 -2.63 -2.40 19.74
CA ALA A 608 -2.84 -3.81 19.97
C ALA A 608 -3.00 -4.54 18.65
N TRP A 609 -2.31 -5.68 18.48
CA TRP A 609 -2.23 -6.43 17.25
C TRP A 609 -2.46 -7.92 17.46
N PHE A 610 -3.10 -8.52 16.48
CA PHE A 610 -3.03 -9.96 16.28
C PHE A 610 -2.73 -10.22 14.80
N VAL A 611 -1.63 -10.90 14.53
CA VAL A 611 -1.23 -11.26 13.17
C VAL A 611 -1.04 -12.77 13.13
N GLY A 612 -1.70 -13.43 12.20
CA GLY A 612 -1.64 -14.88 12.10
C GLY A 612 -1.99 -15.36 10.70
N PHE A 613 -1.62 -16.59 10.41
CA PHE A 613 -1.77 -17.17 9.09
C PHE A 613 -1.94 -18.68 9.10
N THR A 614 -2.56 -19.17 8.02
CA THR A 614 -2.50 -20.54 7.52
C THR A 614 -1.63 -20.55 6.26
N PRO A 615 -1.31 -21.69 5.66
CA PRO A 615 -0.62 -21.70 4.34
C PRO A 615 -1.39 -20.99 3.22
N ALA A 616 -2.71 -20.76 3.40
CA ALA A 616 -3.58 -20.17 2.37
C ALA A 616 -3.92 -18.70 2.60
N LYS A 617 -3.83 -18.17 3.81
CA LYS A 617 -4.21 -16.79 4.15
C LYS A 617 -3.39 -16.23 5.29
N ALA A 618 -2.87 -15.01 5.13
CA ALA A 618 -2.21 -14.24 6.19
C ALA A 618 -3.04 -13.00 6.50
N THR A 619 -3.35 -12.79 7.79
CA THR A 619 -4.24 -11.71 8.22
C THR A 619 -3.65 -10.95 9.39
N ALA A 620 -3.56 -9.62 9.25
CA ALA A 620 -3.20 -8.70 10.31
C ALA A 620 -4.43 -7.92 10.79
N VAL A 621 -4.60 -7.84 12.10
CA VAL A 621 -5.62 -7.01 12.76
C VAL A 621 -4.95 -6.07 13.74
N TRP A 622 -5.27 -4.78 13.61
CA TRP A 622 -4.82 -3.72 14.51
C TRP A 622 -6.00 -3.02 15.16
N VAL A 623 -5.80 -2.63 16.42
CA VAL A 623 -6.71 -1.77 17.20
C VAL A 623 -5.89 -0.68 17.89
N GLY A 624 -6.32 0.57 17.75
CA GLY A 624 -5.68 1.74 18.35
C GLY A 624 -6.62 2.93 18.44
N THR A 625 -6.08 4.14 18.44
CA THR A 625 -6.81 5.41 18.38
C THR A 625 -6.18 6.35 17.35
N ASP A 626 -6.84 7.44 17.01
CA ASP A 626 -6.30 8.44 16.06
C ASP A 626 -4.97 9.05 16.52
N ARG A 627 -4.83 9.29 17.81
CA ARG A 627 -3.70 10.04 18.40
C ARG A 627 -2.76 9.19 19.23
N SER A 628 -2.86 7.87 19.13
CA SER A 628 -2.11 6.94 19.99
C SER A 628 -2.41 7.14 21.50
N ASP A 629 -3.65 7.51 21.81
CA ASP A 629 -4.16 7.60 23.19
C ASP A 629 -4.29 6.21 23.81
N PRO A 630 -4.47 6.10 25.14
CA PRO A 630 -4.69 4.81 25.80
C PRO A 630 -5.86 4.04 25.23
N ILE A 631 -5.64 2.79 24.82
CA ILE A 631 -6.70 1.90 24.33
C ILE A 631 -7.29 1.10 25.50
N ARG A 632 -8.60 1.26 25.72
CA ARG A 632 -9.33 0.61 26.81
C ARG A 632 -10.64 0.01 26.32
N ASP A 633 -11.04 -1.13 26.89
CA ASP A 633 -12.34 -1.74 26.62
C ASP A 633 -13.49 -0.95 27.29
N SER A 634 -14.73 -1.33 27.02
CA SER A 634 -15.93 -0.70 27.60
C SER A 634 -16.00 -0.78 29.15
N ARG A 635 -15.18 -1.62 29.77
CA ARG A 635 -15.05 -1.74 31.23
C ARG A 635 -13.86 -0.93 31.76
N GLY A 636 -13.14 -0.23 30.91
CA GLY A 636 -11.97 0.56 31.27
C GLY A 636 -10.66 -0.24 31.40
N ASN A 637 -10.64 -1.53 31.03
CA ASN A 637 -9.42 -2.33 31.08
C ASN A 637 -8.55 -2.06 29.84
N PRO A 638 -7.20 -2.10 29.98
CA PRO A 638 -6.30 -1.98 28.83
C PRO A 638 -6.54 -3.10 27.81
N ILE A 639 -6.58 -2.75 26.53
CA ILE A 639 -6.70 -3.71 25.44
C ILE A 639 -5.31 -4.28 25.12
N PHE A 640 -5.24 -5.61 25.00
CA PHE A 640 -4.06 -6.36 24.59
C PHE A 640 -4.30 -7.05 23.26
N GLY A 641 -3.22 -7.40 22.56
CA GLY A 641 -3.30 -8.09 21.27
C GLY A 641 -4.03 -9.44 21.33
N SER A 642 -3.97 -10.15 22.47
CA SER A 642 -4.73 -11.38 22.68
C SER A 642 -6.21 -11.14 23.07
N GLY A 643 -6.65 -9.91 23.18
CA GLY A 643 -8.07 -9.57 23.46
C GLY A 643 -8.81 -9.26 22.17
N LEU A 644 -9.26 -8.01 22.02
CA LEU A 644 -10.10 -7.55 20.92
C LEU A 644 -9.53 -7.84 19.52
N PRO A 645 -8.23 -7.53 19.19
CA PRO A 645 -7.68 -7.89 17.88
C PRO A 645 -7.68 -9.39 17.60
N GLY A 646 -7.36 -10.22 18.62
CA GLY A 646 -7.38 -11.68 18.50
C GLY A 646 -8.78 -12.24 18.26
N GLN A 647 -9.81 -11.68 18.92
CA GLN A 647 -11.20 -12.05 18.70
C GLN A 647 -11.66 -11.71 17.27
N ILE A 648 -11.34 -10.50 16.78
CA ILE A 648 -11.64 -10.08 15.40
C ILE A 648 -10.93 -11.01 14.41
N TRP A 649 -9.64 -11.27 14.61
CA TRP A 649 -8.86 -12.15 13.77
C TRP A 649 -9.47 -13.57 13.71
N HIS A 650 -9.80 -14.13 14.85
CA HIS A 650 -10.34 -15.49 14.94
C HIS A 650 -11.72 -15.62 14.28
N GLU A 651 -12.65 -14.68 14.56
CA GLU A 651 -13.98 -14.68 13.93
C GLU A 651 -13.85 -14.55 12.40
N PHE A 652 -13.02 -13.61 11.92
CA PHE A 652 -12.76 -13.42 10.49
C PHE A 652 -12.14 -14.67 9.85
N MET A 653 -11.01 -15.15 10.39
CA MET A 653 -10.29 -16.28 9.79
C MET A 653 -11.10 -17.59 9.82
N LYS A 654 -11.90 -17.81 10.85
CA LYS A 654 -12.81 -18.96 10.91
C LYS A 654 -13.81 -18.95 9.75
N SER A 655 -14.33 -17.81 9.38
CA SER A 655 -15.22 -17.64 8.23
C SER A 655 -14.43 -17.70 6.93
N ALA A 656 -13.33 -16.96 6.83
CA ALA A 656 -12.52 -16.81 5.62
C ALA A 656 -11.88 -18.12 5.15
N THR A 657 -11.58 -19.03 6.07
CA THR A 657 -10.96 -20.32 5.72
C THR A 657 -11.95 -21.49 5.64
N LYS A 658 -13.24 -21.25 5.90
CA LYS A 658 -14.25 -22.32 5.98
C LYS A 658 -14.29 -23.24 4.76
N ASN A 659 -14.12 -22.67 3.59
CA ASN A 659 -14.20 -23.39 2.31
C ASN A 659 -12.83 -23.75 1.72
N ASP A 660 -11.72 -23.32 2.36
CA ASP A 660 -10.40 -23.68 1.88
C ASP A 660 -10.10 -25.14 2.14
N LEU A 661 -9.34 -25.77 1.27
CA LEU A 661 -8.79 -27.09 1.55
C LEU A 661 -7.77 -26.98 2.69
N PRO A 662 -7.73 -27.95 3.62
CA PRO A 662 -6.68 -27.98 4.63
C PRO A 662 -5.30 -28.13 3.98
N GLU A 663 -4.44 -27.15 4.20
CA GLU A 663 -3.05 -27.19 3.75
C GLU A 663 -2.13 -27.23 4.98
N GLN A 664 -0.99 -27.92 4.83
CA GLN A 664 0.04 -28.01 5.84
C GLN A 664 1.31 -27.27 5.40
N PHE A 665 2.05 -26.73 6.34
CA PHE A 665 3.41 -26.26 6.07
C PHE A 665 4.32 -27.43 5.70
N SER A 666 5.41 -27.16 4.99
CA SER A 666 6.38 -28.20 4.65
C SER A 666 6.98 -28.83 5.91
N THR A 667 7.59 -30.01 5.76
CA THR A 667 8.22 -30.72 6.87
C THR A 667 9.21 -29.81 7.62
N PHE A 668 9.05 -29.74 8.92
CA PHE A 668 9.97 -29.03 9.80
C PHE A 668 11.33 -29.73 9.87
N VAL A 669 12.40 -28.99 9.62
CA VAL A 669 13.79 -29.43 9.81
C VAL A 669 14.46 -28.46 10.76
N PRO A 670 14.87 -28.90 11.94
CA PRO A 670 15.51 -28.03 12.93
C PRO A 670 16.82 -27.42 12.40
N MET A 671 17.02 -26.13 12.67
CA MET A 671 18.29 -25.43 12.50
C MET A 671 19.01 -25.37 13.86
N GLY A 672 20.34 -25.47 13.86
CA GLY A 672 21.14 -25.36 15.06
C GLY A 672 20.75 -26.34 16.17
N THR A 673 20.56 -25.86 17.40
CA THR A 673 20.09 -26.67 18.53
C THR A 673 18.61 -27.02 18.36
N PRO A 674 18.24 -28.32 18.21
CA PRO A 674 16.85 -28.71 18.01
C PRO A 674 16.01 -28.47 19.28
N PRO A 675 14.67 -28.29 19.13
CA PRO A 675 13.77 -28.29 20.29
C PRO A 675 13.81 -29.65 21.03
N SER A 676 13.46 -29.64 22.32
CA SER A 676 13.38 -30.89 23.11
C SER A 676 12.18 -31.72 22.64
N ASP A 677 12.30 -33.06 22.71
CA ASP A 677 11.26 -34.00 22.27
C ASP A 677 9.89 -33.78 22.94
N GLU A 678 9.89 -33.19 24.15
CA GLU A 678 8.67 -32.85 24.88
C GLU A 678 7.81 -31.77 24.20
N SER A 679 8.41 -30.94 23.33
CA SER A 679 7.70 -29.91 22.56
C SER A 679 7.15 -30.41 21.23
N LEU A 680 7.61 -31.53 20.73
CA LEU A 680 7.18 -32.15 19.47
C LEU A 680 5.96 -33.05 19.63
N SER A 681 5.62 -33.47 20.85
CA SER A 681 4.54 -34.43 21.14
C SER A 681 3.12 -33.85 21.08
N THR A 682 2.94 -32.56 20.90
CA THR A 682 1.60 -31.93 20.85
C THR A 682 0.97 -31.88 19.46
N SER A 683 1.57 -32.48 18.44
CA SER A 683 1.04 -32.51 17.07
C SER A 683 0.57 -33.86 16.55
N GLU A 684 0.59 -34.90 17.37
CA GLU A 684 -0.05 -36.18 17.00
C GLU A 684 -1.52 -36.14 17.41
N THR A 685 -2.37 -36.16 16.43
CA THR A 685 -3.81 -36.31 16.51
C THR A 685 -4.14 -37.62 17.21
N GLU A 686 -4.78 -37.54 18.36
CA GLU A 686 -5.48 -38.73 18.93
C GLU A 686 -6.53 -39.18 17.92
N SER A 687 -6.28 -40.33 17.34
CA SER A 687 -7.31 -41.10 16.62
C SER A 687 -8.30 -41.68 17.65
N PRO A 688 -9.59 -41.68 17.39
CA PRO A 688 -10.54 -42.39 18.26
C PRO A 688 -10.24 -43.87 18.19
N ASP A 689 -9.90 -44.47 19.32
CA ASP A 689 -9.80 -45.93 19.45
C ASP A 689 -11.17 -46.55 19.19
N GLU A 690 -11.22 -47.47 18.27
CA GLU A 690 -12.32 -48.40 18.05
C GLU A 690 -12.33 -49.39 19.24
N ASP A 691 -13.44 -49.40 19.97
CA ASP A 691 -13.73 -50.39 20.99
C ASP A 691 -13.92 -51.79 20.32
N ASP A 692 -12.96 -52.66 20.51
CA ASP A 692 -13.12 -54.12 20.28
C ASP A 692 -13.43 -54.80 21.57
N ASP A 693 -14.71 -55.29 21.67
CA ASP A 693 -15.18 -56.26 22.63
C ASP A 693 -14.47 -57.62 22.44
N GLU A 694 -13.71 -58.08 23.42
CA GLU A 694 -13.44 -59.48 23.62
C GLU A 694 -13.56 -59.90 25.08
N ASN A 695 -14.56 -60.72 25.27
CA ASN A 695 -14.99 -61.51 26.37
C ASN A 695 -13.94 -62.56 26.79
N SER A 696 -13.59 -62.67 28.08
CA SER A 696 -13.23 -63.97 28.69
C SER A 696 -13.36 -63.97 30.21
N ASP A 697 -14.18 -64.88 30.64
CA ASP A 697 -14.40 -65.40 31.98
C ASP A 697 -13.12 -65.70 32.78
N SER A 698 -13.15 -65.43 34.08
CA SER A 698 -12.79 -66.42 35.11
C SER A 698 -13.04 -65.90 36.54
N ASP A 699 -13.69 -66.78 37.27
CA ASP A 699 -14.08 -66.82 38.67
C ASP A 699 -12.98 -66.50 39.69
N GLU A 700 -13.31 -65.90 40.82
CA GLU A 700 -13.27 -66.52 42.19
C GLU A 700 -13.37 -65.49 43.32
N ASP A 701 -14.44 -65.64 44.09
CA ASP A 701 -14.62 -65.62 45.55
C ASP A 701 -13.89 -64.60 46.47
N ARG A 702 -14.63 -63.82 47.23
CA ARG A 702 -14.90 -63.96 48.68
C ARG A 702 -15.35 -62.69 49.39
N ASP A 703 -16.53 -62.90 49.98
CA ASP A 703 -16.96 -62.50 51.34
C ASP A 703 -16.74 -61.11 51.93
N GLY A 704 -17.81 -60.56 52.41
CA GLY A 704 -17.82 -59.82 53.64
C GLY A 704 -18.82 -58.65 53.76
N ASP A 705 -20.08 -58.98 53.98
CA ASP A 705 -20.95 -58.51 55.06
C ASP A 705 -21.02 -57.03 55.41
N SER A 706 -22.09 -56.35 55.37
CA SER A 706 -23.27 -56.29 56.20
C SER A 706 -24.02 -54.94 56.08
N ARG A 707 -25.33 -55.06 55.91
CA ARG A 707 -26.42 -54.27 56.55
C ARG A 707 -26.40 -52.74 56.40
N SER A 708 -27.50 -52.11 56.16
CA SER A 708 -28.93 -52.38 56.35
C SER A 708 -29.73 -51.19 55.81
N SER A 709 -30.86 -51.49 55.24
CA SER A 709 -32.21 -50.94 55.48
C SER A 709 -32.43 -49.46 55.15
N SER A 710 -33.45 -49.03 54.63
CA SER A 710 -34.83 -49.50 54.45
C SER A 710 -35.59 -48.46 53.60
N ASP A 711 -36.42 -48.98 52.78
CA ASP A 711 -37.87 -48.66 52.63
C ASP A 711 -38.24 -47.32 52.05
N ASP A 712 -39.10 -47.18 51.21
CA ASP A 712 -40.40 -47.59 50.71
C ASP A 712 -40.83 -46.49 49.76
N ASP A 713 -41.65 -46.48 48.83
CA ASP A 713 -42.68 -47.36 48.33
C ASP A 713 -43.34 -46.72 47.08
N ASN A 714 -43.80 -47.46 46.19
CA ASN A 714 -45.03 -47.31 45.39
C ASN A 714 -45.17 -46.13 44.39
N GLY A 715 -45.54 -46.30 43.22
CA GLY A 715 -46.31 -47.27 42.53
C GLY A 715 -46.80 -46.77 41.20
N SER A 716 -46.82 -47.67 40.28
CA SER A 716 -47.92 -47.98 39.36
C SER A 716 -48.37 -46.88 38.38
N SER A 717 -48.54 -47.04 37.18
CA SER A 717 -48.77 -48.10 36.20
C SER A 717 -49.37 -47.50 34.94
N ARG A 718 -49.00 -48.10 33.84
CA ARG A 718 -49.85 -48.42 32.65
C ARG A 718 -50.16 -47.37 31.62
N ASP A 719 -49.67 -47.69 30.47
CA ASP A 719 -50.33 -48.23 29.24
C ASP A 719 -51.00 -47.12 28.40
N ASP A 720 -50.98 -47.02 27.14
CA ASP A 720 -50.95 -48.03 26.07
C ASP A 720 -50.87 -47.32 24.71
N SER A 721 -50.15 -47.94 23.82
CA SER A 721 -50.42 -48.20 22.42
C SER A 721 -51.00 -47.15 21.45
N GLY A 722 -50.42 -47.14 20.28
CA GLY A 722 -51.18 -47.19 19.03
C GLY A 722 -50.84 -46.11 18.01
N SER A 723 -49.97 -46.35 17.15
CA SER A 723 -50.04 -46.80 15.76
C SER A 723 -50.78 -45.89 14.76
N ASN A 724 -50.06 -45.68 13.71
CA ASN A 724 -50.44 -45.77 12.29
C ASN A 724 -50.89 -44.55 11.50
N ARG A 725 -50.05 -44.31 10.47
CA ARG A 725 -50.39 -44.19 9.02
C ARG A 725 -51.20 -42.98 8.56
N SER A 726 -50.62 -42.37 7.68
CA SER A 726 -50.57 -42.33 6.20
C SER A 726 -51.43 -41.26 5.56
N ASP A 727 -50.82 -40.73 4.60
CA ASP A 727 -51.22 -40.43 3.23
C ASP A 727 -51.87 -39.08 2.92
N ASP A 728 -51.15 -38.45 2.01
CA ASP A 728 -51.58 -37.96 0.73
C ASP A 728 -52.31 -36.61 0.60
N ASP A 729 -51.66 -35.84 -0.21
CA ASP A 729 -52.11 -35.28 -1.48
C ASP A 729 -52.69 -33.86 -1.56
N ASN A 730 -51.93 -33.11 -2.35
CA ASN A 730 -52.39 -32.35 -3.53
C ASN A 730 -53.31 -31.14 -3.36
N GLY A 731 -52.85 -30.12 -4.02
CA GLY A 731 -53.79 -29.33 -4.82
C GLY A 731 -53.86 -27.81 -4.56
N ASN A 732 -53.00 -27.11 -5.21
CA ASN A 732 -53.33 -26.17 -6.31
C ASN A 732 -54.39 -25.08 -6.09
N ASN A 733 -53.94 -23.91 -6.46
CA ASN A 733 -54.65 -22.91 -7.27
C ASN A 733 -55.30 -21.69 -6.64
N SER A 734 -54.71 -20.58 -7.03
CA SER A 734 -55.29 -19.48 -7.80
C SER A 734 -56.11 -18.39 -7.14
N ARG A 735 -55.62 -17.20 -7.44
CA ARG A 735 -56.37 -15.99 -7.86
C ARG A 735 -57.20 -15.29 -6.77
N SER A 736 -56.98 -14.08 -6.61
CA SER A 736 -57.09 -12.85 -7.35
C SER A 736 -57.86 -11.79 -6.62
N ASN A 737 -57.39 -10.61 -6.77
CA ASN A 737 -58.13 -9.39 -7.07
C ASN A 737 -58.74 -8.47 -5.99
N ARG A 738 -58.19 -7.25 -6.06
CA ARG A 738 -58.94 -5.97 -6.07
C ARG A 738 -59.70 -5.61 -4.77
N SER A 739 -59.65 -4.41 -4.31
CA SER A 739 -59.56 -3.07 -4.91
C SER A 739 -59.82 -2.00 -3.86
N SER A 740 -59.21 -0.83 -4.09
CA SER A 740 -59.82 0.49 -3.88
C SER A 740 -60.23 0.89 -2.47
N GLY A 741 -59.87 2.01 -2.03
CA GLY A 741 -59.94 3.38 -2.41
C GLY A 741 -59.77 4.21 -1.19
N SER A 742 -59.11 5.29 -1.29
CA SER A 742 -59.59 6.63 -1.44
C SER A 742 -59.71 7.42 -0.16
N SER A 743 -58.92 8.47 -0.11
CA SER A 743 -59.21 9.87 0.21
C SER A 743 -59.49 10.17 1.69
N ASP A 744 -58.90 11.16 2.31
CA ASP A 744 -58.91 12.58 2.04
C ASP A 744 -57.98 13.29 3.02
N GLN A 745 -57.22 14.21 2.54
CA GLN A 745 -56.89 15.44 3.27
C GLN A 745 -58.14 16.35 3.34
N PRO A 746 -58.24 17.43 4.12
CA PRO A 746 -57.32 18.55 4.03
C PRO A 746 -57.21 19.50 5.28
N THR A 747 -56.25 20.44 5.13
CA THR A 747 -56.27 21.88 5.50
C THR A 747 -56.32 22.25 6.98
N SER A 748 -55.53 23.08 7.48
CA SER A 748 -54.94 24.38 7.23
C SER A 748 -55.18 25.34 8.39
N LEU A 749 -54.30 26.31 8.50
CA LEU A 749 -54.44 27.65 9.11
C LEU A 749 -54.23 27.72 10.65
N ASP A 750 -53.32 28.46 11.07
CA ASP A 750 -52.93 29.85 11.02
C ASP A 750 -52.83 30.47 12.44
N THR A 751 -51.83 31.26 12.59
CA THR A 751 -51.71 32.61 13.17
C THR A 751 -51.28 32.75 14.62
N GLN A 752 -50.11 33.42 14.71
CA GLN A 752 -49.84 34.67 15.45
C GLN A 752 -50.09 34.64 16.97
N ASP A 753 -49.38 35.29 17.82
CA ASP A 753 -48.51 36.47 17.78
C ASP A 753 -47.96 36.73 19.19
N SER A 754 -46.85 37.47 19.27
CA SER A 754 -46.49 38.41 20.34
C SER A 754 -46.32 37.86 21.77
N GLY A 755 -45.37 38.26 22.48
CA GLY A 755 -44.57 39.42 22.64
C GLY A 755 -43.88 39.49 23.98
N THR A 756 -42.75 40.11 23.93
CA THR A 756 -42.16 41.09 24.84
C THR A 756 -41.78 40.77 26.28
N SER A 757 -40.52 41.09 26.52
CA SER A 757 -39.94 41.87 27.65
C SER A 757 -39.84 41.15 29.00
N GLY A 758 -38.74 41.26 29.65
CA GLY A 758 -37.88 42.26 30.12
C GLY A 758 -36.87 41.75 31.13
N THR A 759 -35.73 42.23 31.02
CA THR A 759 -34.89 43.06 31.88
C THR A 759 -34.45 42.56 33.24
N SER A 760 -33.17 42.78 33.44
CA SER A 760 -32.44 43.17 34.67
C SER A 760 -32.03 42.01 35.58
N GLY A 761 -30.82 41.95 36.09
CA GLY A 761 -29.75 42.89 36.26
C GLY A 761 -28.75 42.34 37.24
N SER A 762 -27.56 42.77 37.05
CA SER A 762 -26.53 43.26 37.98
C SER A 762 -25.77 42.28 38.86
N SER A 763 -24.47 42.27 38.61
CA SER A 763 -23.36 42.82 39.45
C SER A 763 -23.00 41.92 40.63
N SER A 764 -21.73 41.64 40.91
CA SER A 764 -20.59 42.46 41.21
C SER A 764 -19.35 41.59 41.51
N ARG A 765 -18.17 41.98 40.99
CA ARG A 765 -17.02 42.50 41.68
C ARG A 765 -16.29 41.63 42.73
N GLY A 766 -14.97 41.55 42.49
CA GLY A 766 -13.89 41.37 43.44
C GLY A 766 -12.68 40.75 42.72
N GLN A 767 -11.74 41.33 42.13
CA GLN A 767 -10.61 42.22 42.43
C GLN A 767 -9.80 41.82 43.66
N SER A 768 -8.58 41.43 43.45
CA SER A 768 -7.29 41.93 43.94
C SER A 768 -6.24 40.78 43.86
N ASP A 769 -5.08 40.90 43.44
CA ASP A 769 -4.01 41.88 43.35
C ASP A 769 -2.68 41.16 43.64
N ARG A 770 -1.69 41.38 42.79
CA ARG A 770 -0.26 41.48 43.01
C ARG A 770 0.54 40.34 43.67
N SER A 771 1.69 39.92 43.15
CA SER A 771 2.90 40.72 42.97
C SER A 771 3.99 39.96 42.19
N ALA A 772 4.74 40.73 41.43
CA ALA A 772 6.00 40.44 40.73
C ALA A 772 7.18 40.40 41.73
N VAL A 773 8.24 39.68 41.35
CA VAL A 773 9.69 39.98 41.49
C VAL A 773 10.44 39.00 40.57
N ASP A 774 11.01 39.34 39.51
CA ASP A 774 12.22 39.97 38.99
C ASP A 774 13.53 39.40 39.57
N ARG A 775 14.39 38.98 38.66
CA ARG A 775 15.85 39.15 38.50
C ARG A 775 16.59 37.90 37.99
N THR A 776 16.95 37.94 36.75
CA THR A 776 18.27 38.28 36.16
C THR A 776 19.35 37.23 36.17
N SER A 777 19.87 37.02 34.94
CA SER A 777 21.25 36.81 34.44
C SER A 777 21.91 35.46 34.79
N ASP A 778 22.67 34.82 33.98
CA ASP A 778 23.58 35.25 32.91
C ASP A 778 24.21 34.01 32.24
N SER A 779 24.67 34.24 30.97
CA SER A 779 25.76 33.57 30.26
C SER A 779 25.72 32.09 29.89
N GLY A 780 25.76 31.88 28.57
CA GLY A 780 26.35 30.68 27.93
C GLY A 780 27.90 30.79 27.90
N PRO A 781 28.62 30.13 27.00
CA PRO A 781 28.35 29.08 25.99
C PRO A 781 29.42 27.97 25.99
N VAL A 782 29.39 27.09 24.94
CA VAL A 782 30.49 26.30 24.35
C VAL A 782 30.74 24.87 24.89
N GLY A 783 30.59 23.95 23.95
CA GLY A 783 31.13 22.60 23.95
C GLY A 783 30.37 21.72 22.94
#